data_b77830d026ba892433c50c5a16f802e8
#
_entry.id   b77830d026ba892433c50c5a16f802e8
#
_cell.length_a   1.000
_cell.length_b   1.000
_cell.length_c   1.000
_cell.angle_alpha   90.00
_cell.angle_beta   90.00
_cell.angle_gamma   90.00
#
_symmetry.space_group_name_H-M   'P 1'
#
loop_
_entity.id
_entity.type
_entity.pdbx_description
1 polymer ?
#
loop_
_entity_poly.entity_id
_entity_poly.type
_entity_poly.pdbx_seq_one_letter_code
_entity_poly.pdbx_strand_id
1 'polypeptide(L)'
;MVDLPNRIKDVDLSKVMRTSFLDYAMSVIVARALPDVRDGLKPVHRRILYGMNELGVTPDKPYKKSARIVGDVMGKFHPHGDSAIYESMVRMAQDFSYRYMLVDGHGNFGSVDGDGAAAMRYTEARMSKITLEMLRDINKDTIDFQPNYDGTEREPVVLPARFPNLLVNGATGIAVGMTTNIPPHNLGEVISGIHMLMKNPDVTTADLMEAIPGPDFPTGAIVMGKSGIRKAYETGKGTVTLRAKVEIDEQANGKQQIVVHELPYMVNKARLIERIAELAREKKIEGITDVKDESDREGMRVTIDVRRDVSASVVLNNLYKLTLMQTTFGFNMLAIVNGTPKILSLKQILQYYLKHQEEVIRRRTEFELKKAKARAHILEGLRIALDHIDAIINIIRGSQSPDVAKDRLMNEYQLSDKQAQAILDMRLVRLTGLERDKVENEYSKTMAAIADYEDILAKPERIDKIIYEELLEIQEKFGDERRTELMVGEVLSIEDEDLIEEENVVVTLTHNGYIKRLPTSDFKAQNRGGRGVQGMGVHDDDFIEHLLTTSTHDELLFFTNVGKVYRMKAYEIPEYGRTAKGIPVINLLDISADEKIQTVINIPADKVQTDKEMYLFFITRQGTVKRTSVSEFGNIRKNGLKAITLRDGDELINVLATDDSKNIIIGTHQGYAVSFDEKDIRSMGRSAAGVRGIRLRDNDYVIGSAILEPESKVFVISENGYGKQTAASEYPIKGRGGKGIKTTNITEKNGPLAGLTTVNGDEDIMVITDKGVMIRFKISDVSETGRATLGVRLINLGADSIVSTMTKVEPEDENDEEATQEVSTEISGDTKESDVARLLDAAQKDDE
;
A
#
# COMPACT_ATOMS: atom_id res chain seq x y z
N MET A 1 72.61 31.72 19.24
CA MET A 1 71.55 30.97 18.52
C MET A 1 70.87 30.18 19.59
N VAL A 2 69.64 30.56 19.92
CA VAL A 2 68.77 29.78 20.85
C VAL A 2 68.18 28.62 20.08
N ASP A 3 68.56 27.41 20.42
CA ASP A 3 67.94 26.16 19.91
C ASP A 3 66.45 26.18 20.23
N LEU A 4 65.62 26.42 19.22
CA LEU A 4 64.20 26.23 19.30
C LEU A 4 63.95 24.70 19.31
N PRO A 5 63.38 24.13 20.36
CA PRO A 5 63.14 22.70 20.38
C PRO A 5 62.20 22.32 19.22
N ASN A 6 62.61 21.27 18.51
CA ASN A 6 61.87 20.69 17.37
C ASN A 6 60.44 20.35 17.78
N ARG A 7 59.49 21.25 17.43
CA ARG A 7 58.04 21.09 17.74
C ARG A 7 57.32 20.19 16.74
N ILE A 8 58.05 19.61 15.81
CA ILE A 8 57.49 18.68 14.82
C ILE A 8 57.50 17.29 15.43
N LYS A 9 56.31 16.74 15.72
CA LYS A 9 56.15 15.33 16.08
C LYS A 9 55.74 14.55 14.84
N ASP A 10 56.49 13.52 14.51
CA ASP A 10 56.05 12.56 13.50
C ASP A 10 54.85 11.79 14.03
N VAL A 11 53.73 11.93 13.35
CA VAL A 11 52.46 11.29 13.73
C VAL A 11 52.01 10.41 12.57
N ASP A 12 51.76 9.16 12.86
CA ASP A 12 51.15 8.22 11.91
C ASP A 12 49.75 8.71 11.54
N LEU A 13 49.61 9.21 10.32
CA LEU A 13 48.36 9.73 9.78
C LEU A 13 47.23 8.67 9.90
N SER A 14 47.55 7.42 9.59
CA SER A 14 46.58 6.33 9.64
C SER A 14 46.02 6.12 11.08
N LYS A 15 46.87 6.19 12.08
CA LYS A 15 46.51 6.08 13.50
C LYS A 15 45.67 7.26 13.97
N VAL A 16 46.08 8.50 13.60
CA VAL A 16 45.31 9.71 13.97
C VAL A 16 43.95 9.71 13.32
N MET A 17 43.89 9.44 12.03
CA MET A 17 42.59 9.34 11.31
C MET A 17 41.69 8.30 11.91
N ARG A 18 42.21 7.10 12.24
CA ARG A 18 41.42 6.03 12.84
C ARG A 18 40.84 6.42 14.21
N THR A 19 41.65 7.02 15.06
CA THR A 19 41.23 7.46 16.41
C THR A 19 40.20 8.58 16.31
N SER A 20 40.50 9.65 15.51
CA SER A 20 39.58 10.76 15.36
C SER A 20 38.25 10.36 14.70
N PHE A 21 38.29 9.42 13.74
CA PHE A 21 37.06 8.90 13.14
C PHE A 21 36.21 8.10 14.15
N LEU A 22 36.85 7.29 15.01
CA LEU A 22 36.15 6.55 16.05
C LEU A 22 35.52 7.50 17.08
N ASP A 23 36.25 8.52 17.52
CA ASP A 23 35.77 9.51 18.47
C ASP A 23 34.59 10.29 17.88
N TYR A 24 34.69 10.71 16.61
CA TYR A 24 33.60 11.37 15.89
C TYR A 24 32.39 10.44 15.75
N ALA A 25 32.59 9.20 15.31
CA ALA A 25 31.53 8.22 15.15
C ALA A 25 30.79 7.95 16.48
N MET A 26 31.53 7.74 17.57
CA MET A 26 30.97 7.55 18.90
C MET A 26 30.16 8.77 19.36
N SER A 27 30.69 9.98 19.15
CA SER A 27 29.96 11.21 19.46
C SER A 27 28.66 11.34 18.68
N VAL A 28 28.67 11.06 17.36
CA VAL A 28 27.46 11.11 16.54
C VAL A 28 26.43 10.06 16.95
N ILE A 29 26.88 8.83 17.26
CA ILE A 29 26.00 7.73 17.66
C ILE A 29 25.34 8.03 19.01
N VAL A 30 26.14 8.33 20.05
CA VAL A 30 25.64 8.41 21.43
C VAL A 30 25.06 9.79 21.77
N ALA A 31 25.65 10.86 21.23
CA ALA A 31 25.34 12.23 21.65
C ALA A 31 24.65 13.10 20.57
N ARG A 32 24.20 12.54 19.46
CA ARG A 32 23.57 13.35 18.39
C ARG A 32 22.36 12.69 17.72
N ALA A 33 22.57 11.52 17.08
CA ALA A 33 21.62 11.02 16.06
C ALA A 33 20.59 10.04 16.60
N LEU A 34 20.92 9.27 17.65
CA LEU A 34 20.06 8.20 18.15
C LEU A 34 19.30 8.61 19.42
N PRO A 35 18.04 8.14 19.58
CA PRO A 35 17.25 8.36 20.78
C PRO A 35 17.68 7.43 21.92
N ASP A 36 17.52 7.88 23.17
CA ASP A 36 17.58 7.01 24.35
C ASP A 36 16.29 6.19 24.47
N VAL A 37 16.39 4.91 24.78
CA VAL A 37 15.22 4.00 24.87
C VAL A 37 14.23 4.42 25.95
N ARG A 38 14.69 5.10 27.02
CA ARG A 38 13.91 5.46 28.20
C ARG A 38 12.96 6.63 27.95
N ASP A 39 13.42 7.71 27.31
CA ASP A 39 12.63 8.92 27.04
C ASP A 39 12.32 9.16 25.55
N GLY A 40 12.90 8.36 24.65
CA GLY A 40 12.68 8.47 23.21
C GLY A 40 13.25 9.73 22.55
N LEU A 41 14.11 10.48 23.26
CA LEU A 41 14.62 11.74 22.79
C LEU A 41 16.07 11.67 22.35
N LYS A 42 16.37 12.41 21.28
CA LYS A 42 17.75 12.77 20.96
C LYS A 42 18.23 13.89 21.91
N PRO A 43 19.55 14.05 22.12
CA PRO A 43 20.08 15.10 22.99
C PRO A 43 19.54 16.50 22.69
N VAL A 44 19.40 16.89 21.43
CA VAL A 44 18.86 18.21 21.03
C VAL A 44 17.42 18.41 21.49
N HIS A 45 16.53 17.41 21.30
CA HIS A 45 15.14 17.48 21.73
C HIS A 45 15.03 17.59 23.25
N ARG A 46 15.81 16.77 23.98
CA ARG A 46 15.85 16.79 25.44
C ARG A 46 16.30 18.14 25.98
N ARG A 47 17.33 18.74 25.37
CA ARG A 47 17.85 20.07 25.74
C ARG A 47 16.84 21.19 25.47
N ILE A 48 16.08 21.08 24.35
CA ILE A 48 15.01 22.05 24.06
C ILE A 48 13.92 21.98 25.12
N LEU A 49 13.38 20.77 25.42
CA LEU A 49 12.32 20.64 26.41
C LEU A 49 12.79 21.05 27.82
N TYR A 50 14.01 20.70 28.20
CA TYR A 50 14.60 21.10 29.48
C TYR A 50 14.83 22.62 29.53
N GLY A 51 15.36 23.24 28.48
CA GLY A 51 15.52 24.68 28.37
C GLY A 51 14.20 25.43 28.44
N MET A 52 13.13 24.90 27.81
CA MET A 52 11.79 25.50 27.95
C MET A 52 11.26 25.39 29.37
N ASN A 53 11.57 24.30 30.10
CA ASN A 53 11.22 24.15 31.52
C ASN A 53 11.95 25.17 32.39
N GLU A 54 13.25 25.34 32.21
CA GLU A 54 14.05 26.32 32.94
C GLU A 54 13.59 27.77 32.70
N LEU A 55 13.22 28.06 31.44
CA LEU A 55 12.61 29.37 31.09
C LEU A 55 11.17 29.53 31.63
N GLY A 56 10.57 28.48 32.17
CA GLY A 56 9.20 28.43 32.64
C GLY A 56 8.16 28.70 31.55
N VAL A 57 8.41 28.20 30.33
CA VAL A 57 7.52 28.34 29.15
C VAL A 57 6.50 27.19 29.13
N THR A 58 5.64 27.18 30.14
CA THR A 58 4.62 26.13 30.36
C THR A 58 3.31 26.41 29.59
N PRO A 59 2.43 25.43 29.37
CA PRO A 59 1.19 25.60 28.60
C PRO A 59 0.20 26.62 29.17
N ASP A 60 0.27 26.89 30.47
CA ASP A 60 -0.56 27.89 31.22
C ASP A 60 -0.04 29.33 31.08
N LYS A 61 1.16 29.50 30.51
CA LYS A 61 1.80 30.81 30.36
C LYS A 61 1.75 31.29 28.91
N PRO A 62 1.93 32.61 28.67
CA PRO A 62 2.01 33.15 27.33
C PRO A 62 3.15 32.57 26.53
N TYR A 63 2.95 32.48 25.21
CA TYR A 63 4.00 32.09 24.25
C TYR A 63 5.24 32.98 24.38
N LYS A 64 6.40 32.43 24.04
CA LYS A 64 7.67 33.15 23.93
C LYS A 64 8.16 33.12 22.51
N LYS A 65 8.86 34.16 22.05
CA LYS A 65 9.52 34.12 20.74
C LYS A 65 10.44 32.91 20.63
N SER A 66 10.34 32.18 19.53
CA SER A 66 11.18 30.99 19.27
C SER A 66 12.67 31.33 19.39
N ALA A 67 13.09 32.49 18.89
CA ALA A 67 14.47 32.98 19.01
C ALA A 67 14.95 33.08 20.48
N ARG A 68 14.07 33.35 21.44
CA ARG A 68 14.43 33.39 22.89
C ARG A 68 14.74 31.98 23.39
N ILE A 69 13.91 31.00 23.04
CA ILE A 69 14.10 29.60 23.44
C ILE A 69 15.38 29.03 22.81
N VAL A 70 15.53 29.24 21.49
CA VAL A 70 16.71 28.78 20.75
C VAL A 70 18.02 29.38 21.29
N GLY A 71 18.01 30.68 21.57
CA GLY A 71 19.18 31.37 22.12
C GLY A 71 19.61 30.87 23.49
N ASP A 72 18.64 30.60 24.39
CA ASP A 72 18.91 30.09 25.74
C ASP A 72 19.44 28.65 25.68
N VAL A 73 18.82 27.79 24.85
CA VAL A 73 19.27 26.40 24.65
C VAL A 73 20.67 26.34 24.02
N MET A 74 20.95 27.18 23.03
CA MET A 74 22.26 27.26 22.37
C MET A 74 23.35 27.71 23.35
N GLY A 75 23.06 28.75 24.13
CA GLY A 75 24.02 29.30 25.07
C GLY A 75 24.33 28.40 26.26
N LYS A 76 23.32 27.67 26.79
CA LYS A 76 23.49 26.89 28.00
C LYS A 76 23.75 25.39 27.76
N PHE A 77 23.18 24.76 26.73
CA PHE A 77 23.14 23.32 26.65
C PHE A 77 23.63 22.74 25.32
N HIS A 78 23.37 23.43 24.18
CA HIS A 78 23.60 22.83 22.85
C HIS A 78 24.52 23.70 21.97
N PRO A 79 25.87 23.44 21.98
CA PRO A 79 26.84 24.29 21.30
C PRO A 79 26.93 24.05 19.80
N HIS A 80 25.78 24.16 19.11
CA HIS A 80 25.66 23.99 17.65
C HIS A 80 24.84 25.14 17.05
N GLY A 81 24.71 25.16 15.72
CA GLY A 81 23.97 26.22 15.02
C GLY A 81 22.52 26.35 15.47
N ASP A 82 22.06 27.59 15.52
CA ASP A 82 20.68 27.96 15.88
C ASP A 82 19.63 27.32 14.97
N SER A 83 19.92 27.20 13.69
CA SER A 83 19.03 26.55 12.72
C SER A 83 18.73 25.09 13.11
N ALA A 84 19.72 24.31 13.55
CA ALA A 84 19.51 22.93 13.95
C ALA A 84 18.61 22.79 15.17
N ILE A 85 18.72 23.72 16.14
CA ILE A 85 17.88 23.78 17.34
C ILE A 85 16.46 24.19 16.92
N TYR A 86 16.35 25.25 16.10
CA TYR A 86 15.06 25.76 15.65
C TYR A 86 14.28 24.72 14.84
N GLU A 87 14.90 24.09 13.84
CA GLU A 87 14.27 23.04 13.02
C GLU A 87 13.82 21.83 13.86
N SER A 88 14.62 21.45 14.87
CA SER A 88 14.23 20.39 15.82
C SER A 88 13.00 20.79 16.63
N MET A 89 12.92 22.04 17.09
CA MET A 89 11.76 22.57 17.80
C MET A 89 10.53 22.69 16.89
N VAL A 90 10.73 23.12 15.64
CA VAL A 90 9.68 23.22 14.62
C VAL A 90 9.04 21.86 14.40
N ARG A 91 9.84 20.81 14.19
CA ARG A 91 9.31 19.46 13.99
C ARG A 91 8.47 18.95 15.15
N MET A 92 8.85 19.28 16.39
CA MET A 92 8.07 18.90 17.59
C MET A 92 6.72 19.64 17.68
N ALA A 93 6.51 20.70 16.91
CA ALA A 93 5.27 21.49 16.84
C ALA A 93 4.40 21.15 15.61
N GLN A 94 4.88 20.29 14.70
CA GLN A 94 4.15 19.92 13.48
C GLN A 94 3.24 18.70 13.72
N ASP A 95 1.95 18.85 13.49
CA ASP A 95 0.93 17.81 13.66
C ASP A 95 1.01 16.68 12.60
N PHE A 96 1.66 16.97 11.47
CA PHE A 96 1.96 15.99 10.43
C PHE A 96 3.32 15.28 10.61
N SER A 97 4.16 15.72 11.56
CA SER A 97 5.47 15.12 11.88
C SER A 97 5.44 14.32 13.18
N TYR A 98 4.72 14.80 14.19
CA TYR A 98 4.59 14.18 15.52
C TYR A 98 3.16 13.71 15.75
N ARG A 99 3.00 12.47 16.19
CA ARG A 99 1.67 11.93 16.51
C ARG A 99 1.06 12.62 17.72
N TYR A 100 1.91 12.98 18.72
CA TYR A 100 1.58 13.81 19.87
C TYR A 100 2.63 14.92 19.98
N MET A 101 2.25 16.13 19.61
CA MET A 101 3.15 17.27 19.57
C MET A 101 3.69 17.61 20.97
N LEU A 102 5.01 17.83 21.06
CA LEU A 102 5.69 18.21 22.30
C LEU A 102 5.81 19.73 22.46
N VAL A 103 5.70 20.47 21.38
CA VAL A 103 5.74 21.93 21.35
C VAL A 103 4.42 22.46 20.82
N ASP A 104 3.87 23.45 21.47
CA ASP A 104 2.70 24.23 21.05
C ASP A 104 3.23 25.49 20.35
N GLY A 105 3.10 25.53 19.03
CA GLY A 105 3.60 26.60 18.15
C GLY A 105 2.53 27.63 17.80
N HIS A 106 2.90 28.89 17.74
CA HIS A 106 2.05 29.98 17.26
C HIS A 106 2.73 30.74 16.12
N GLY A 107 2.07 30.78 14.95
CA GLY A 107 2.60 31.28 13.69
C GLY A 107 2.79 30.19 12.66
N ASN A 108 3.60 30.44 11.63
CA ASN A 108 3.87 29.47 10.57
C ASN A 108 5.03 28.54 10.98
N PHE A 109 4.71 27.30 11.27
CA PHE A 109 5.65 26.21 11.57
C PHE A 109 5.83 25.23 10.38
N GLY A 110 5.52 25.67 9.16
CA GLY A 110 5.57 24.84 7.97
C GLY A 110 4.26 24.12 7.66
N SER A 111 4.20 23.44 6.54
CA SER A 111 3.03 22.69 6.08
C SER A 111 3.42 21.34 5.46
N VAL A 112 2.42 20.50 5.22
CA VAL A 112 2.57 19.21 4.50
C VAL A 112 3.00 19.40 3.04
N ASP A 113 2.87 20.61 2.50
CA ASP A 113 3.35 21.01 1.18
C ASP A 113 4.87 21.22 1.13
N GLY A 114 5.53 21.14 2.28
CA GLY A 114 6.97 21.30 2.41
C GLY A 114 7.43 22.74 2.54
N ASP A 115 6.49 23.65 2.81
CA ASP A 115 6.82 25.01 3.20
C ASP A 115 7.65 25.01 4.48
N GLY A 116 8.73 25.78 4.48
CA GLY A 116 9.56 25.97 5.66
C GLY A 116 8.84 26.82 6.73
N ALA A 117 9.23 26.61 7.99
CA ALA A 117 8.77 27.50 9.05
C ALA A 117 9.25 28.94 8.82
N ALA A 118 8.45 29.91 9.26
CA ALA A 118 8.88 31.29 9.28
C ALA A 118 10.10 31.47 10.18
N ALA A 119 10.92 32.49 9.94
CA ALA A 119 12.11 32.74 10.75
C ALA A 119 11.75 32.86 12.25
N MET A 120 12.62 32.34 13.13
CA MET A 120 12.40 32.22 14.58
C MET A 120 12.07 33.55 15.32
N ARG A 121 12.36 34.69 14.68
CA ARG A 121 11.97 36.02 15.21
C ARG A 121 10.49 36.32 15.06
N TYR A 122 9.78 35.61 14.17
CA TYR A 122 8.33 35.78 13.94
C TYR A 122 7.50 34.75 14.71
N THR A 123 7.96 33.50 14.75
CA THR A 123 7.23 32.43 15.44
C THR A 123 7.35 32.52 16.96
N GLU A 124 6.37 32.00 17.66
CA GLU A 124 6.32 31.86 19.11
C GLU A 124 6.03 30.41 19.49
N ALA A 125 6.53 29.98 20.65
CA ALA A 125 6.34 28.62 21.10
C ALA A 125 6.20 28.53 22.62
N ARG A 126 5.61 27.43 23.07
CA ARG A 126 5.57 26.98 24.46
C ARG A 126 5.47 25.47 24.52
N MET A 127 5.66 24.85 25.66
CA MET A 127 5.44 23.42 25.84
C MET A 127 3.97 23.06 25.57
N SER A 128 3.71 21.90 24.98
CA SER A 128 2.36 21.33 24.93
C SER A 128 1.98 20.74 26.29
N LYS A 129 0.69 20.45 26.49
CA LYS A 129 0.21 19.88 27.77
C LYS A 129 0.82 18.52 28.07
N ILE A 130 1.00 17.65 27.08
CA ILE A 130 1.60 16.33 27.26
C ILE A 130 3.08 16.39 27.61
N THR A 131 3.79 17.47 27.21
CA THR A 131 5.21 17.67 27.53
C THR A 131 5.47 17.83 29.03
N LEU A 132 4.48 18.34 29.78
CA LEU A 132 4.59 18.41 31.24
C LEU A 132 4.75 17.02 31.86
N GLU A 133 4.17 15.98 31.24
CA GLU A 133 4.30 14.60 31.70
C GLU A 133 5.70 14.01 31.38
N MET A 134 6.41 14.55 30.37
CA MET A 134 7.82 14.20 30.13
C MET A 134 8.77 14.71 31.21
N LEU A 135 8.46 15.87 31.79
CA LEU A 135 9.31 16.62 32.74
C LEU A 135 8.83 16.50 34.19
N ARG A 136 7.67 15.88 34.43
CA ARG A 136 7.06 15.78 35.77
C ARG A 136 8.05 15.13 36.74
N ASP A 137 8.14 15.70 37.92
CA ASP A 137 9.01 15.23 38.99
C ASP A 137 10.53 15.29 38.70
N ILE A 138 10.97 16.04 37.68
CA ILE A 138 12.40 16.21 37.33
C ILE A 138 13.22 16.80 38.50
N ASN A 139 12.60 17.60 39.36
CA ASN A 139 13.23 18.27 40.51
C ASN A 139 13.22 17.38 41.79
N LYS A 140 12.88 16.09 41.67
CA LYS A 140 12.80 15.17 42.81
C LYS A 140 13.86 14.07 42.74
N ASP A 141 15.03 14.36 42.23
CA ASP A 141 16.15 13.41 42.05
C ASP A 141 15.78 12.15 41.29
N THR A 142 14.76 12.21 40.44
CA THR A 142 14.23 11.06 39.68
C THR A 142 15.16 10.56 38.58
N ILE A 143 16.05 11.44 38.10
CA ILE A 143 17.02 11.16 37.03
C ILE A 143 18.37 11.76 37.37
N ASP A 144 19.42 11.32 36.61
CA ASP A 144 20.77 11.84 36.73
C ASP A 144 20.98 13.09 35.89
N PHE A 145 21.81 13.99 36.42
CA PHE A 145 22.26 15.20 35.76
C PHE A 145 23.77 15.14 35.51
N GLN A 146 24.20 15.62 34.34
CA GLN A 146 25.61 15.76 33.96
C GLN A 146 25.94 17.24 33.72
N PRO A 147 27.22 17.64 33.81
CA PRO A 147 27.66 18.96 33.36
C PRO A 147 27.33 19.18 31.89
N ASN A 148 27.00 20.41 31.54
CA ASN A 148 26.91 20.82 30.14
C ASN A 148 28.29 20.87 29.46
N TYR A 149 28.38 21.34 28.22
CA TYR A 149 29.59 21.34 27.40
C TYR A 149 30.75 22.18 27.97
N ASP A 150 30.48 23.21 28.81
CA ASP A 150 31.49 24.08 29.43
C ASP A 150 31.58 23.93 30.96
N GLY A 151 30.76 23.07 31.55
CA GLY A 151 30.73 22.79 32.99
C GLY A 151 30.04 23.87 33.84
N THR A 152 29.43 24.89 33.23
CA THR A 152 28.78 26.00 33.99
C THR A 152 27.37 25.67 34.43
N GLU A 153 26.67 24.81 33.68
CA GLU A 153 25.29 24.40 33.94
C GLU A 153 25.19 22.85 34.03
N ARG A 154 24.08 22.36 34.46
CA ARG A 154 23.76 20.90 34.47
C ARG A 154 22.58 20.60 33.59
N GLU A 155 22.70 19.55 32.82
CA GLU A 155 21.64 19.04 31.94
C GLU A 155 21.22 17.62 32.33
N PRO A 156 19.95 17.23 32.12
CA PRO A 156 19.49 15.89 32.41
C PRO A 156 20.07 14.87 31.42
N VAL A 157 20.52 13.73 31.92
CA VAL A 157 20.96 12.60 31.07
C VAL A 157 19.78 11.99 30.32
N VAL A 158 18.60 11.95 30.96
CA VAL A 158 17.33 11.45 30.43
C VAL A 158 16.19 12.19 31.12
N LEU A 159 15.01 12.25 30.54
CA LEU A 159 13.83 12.79 31.21
C LEU A 159 13.07 11.70 31.97
N PRO A 160 12.26 12.06 33.02
CA PRO A 160 11.41 11.10 33.73
C PRO A 160 10.40 10.38 32.81
N ALA A 161 9.86 11.05 31.80
CA ALA A 161 9.07 10.53 30.71
C ALA A 161 7.93 9.59 31.14
N ARG A 162 6.89 10.11 31.79
CA ARG A 162 5.75 9.34 32.31
C ARG A 162 4.95 8.58 31.26
N PHE A 163 5.19 8.80 29.96
CA PHE A 163 4.60 8.03 28.87
C PHE A 163 5.70 7.54 27.91
N PRO A 164 5.47 6.43 27.17
CA PRO A 164 6.48 5.76 26.35
C PRO A 164 6.73 6.51 25.03
N ASN A 165 7.33 7.69 25.10
CA ASN A 165 7.50 8.64 23.98
C ASN A 165 8.24 8.03 22.78
N LEU A 166 9.17 7.09 22.99
CA LEU A 166 9.91 6.43 21.89
C LEU A 166 8.96 5.74 20.91
N LEU A 167 7.95 5.03 21.41
CA LEU A 167 6.96 4.35 20.57
C LEU A 167 5.85 5.31 20.12
N VAL A 168 5.41 6.18 21.00
CA VAL A 168 4.26 7.06 20.76
C VAL A 168 4.56 8.08 19.66
N ASN A 169 5.72 8.72 19.67
CA ASN A 169 6.13 9.68 18.62
C ASN A 169 7.12 9.10 17.61
N GLY A 170 7.68 7.92 17.89
CA GLY A 170 8.73 7.35 17.05
C GLY A 170 10.04 8.14 17.08
N ALA A 171 10.99 7.72 16.26
CA ALA A 171 12.24 8.44 16.08
C ALA A 171 12.90 8.09 14.74
N THR A 172 13.47 9.06 14.05
CA THR A 172 14.28 8.86 12.84
C THR A 172 15.64 9.48 13.03
N GLY A 173 16.73 8.82 12.57
CA GLY A 173 18.07 9.37 12.71
C GLY A 173 19.11 8.64 11.88
N ILE A 174 20.09 9.38 11.38
CA ILE A 174 21.21 8.86 10.59
C ILE A 174 22.50 9.10 11.38
N ALA A 175 23.14 8.03 11.85
CA ALA A 175 24.41 8.07 12.51
C ALA A 175 25.51 7.53 11.60
N VAL A 176 26.76 7.45 12.10
CA VAL A 176 27.86 6.84 11.37
C VAL A 176 27.71 5.32 11.36
N GLY A 177 27.52 4.74 10.19
CA GLY A 177 27.40 3.30 10.00
C GLY A 177 26.09 2.66 10.47
N MET A 178 25.15 3.44 10.99
CA MET A 178 23.84 2.95 11.43
C MET A 178 22.75 4.01 11.35
N THR A 179 21.49 3.57 11.21
CA THR A 179 20.33 4.43 11.18
C THR A 179 19.28 3.93 12.16
N THR A 180 18.41 4.82 12.62
CA THR A 180 17.18 4.45 13.33
C THR A 180 15.96 4.95 12.58
N ASN A 181 14.91 4.16 12.58
CA ASN A 181 13.62 4.53 12.00
C ASN A 181 12.51 3.77 12.75
N ILE A 182 12.00 4.39 13.79
CA ILE A 182 10.96 3.85 14.67
C ILE A 182 9.67 4.60 14.35
N PRO A 183 8.60 3.91 13.91
CA PRO A 183 7.34 4.58 13.60
C PRO A 183 6.60 5.02 14.87
N PRO A 184 5.74 6.04 14.77
CA PRO A 184 4.83 6.43 15.85
C PRO A 184 3.70 5.41 16.04
N HIS A 185 3.10 5.38 17.25
CA HIS A 185 2.01 4.49 17.65
C HIS A 185 0.95 5.24 18.44
N ASN A 186 -0.24 4.69 18.52
CA ASN A 186 -1.32 5.22 19.35
C ASN A 186 -0.98 5.09 20.84
N LEU A 187 -1.18 6.18 21.60
CA LEU A 187 -0.83 6.24 23.03
C LEU A 187 -1.62 5.21 23.86
N GLY A 188 -2.92 5.10 23.62
CA GLY A 188 -3.79 4.16 24.34
C GLY A 188 -3.42 2.71 24.12
N GLU A 189 -3.07 2.37 22.87
CA GLU A 189 -2.62 1.02 22.51
C GLU A 189 -1.29 0.66 23.16
N VAL A 190 -0.31 1.57 23.14
CA VAL A 190 1.00 1.33 23.76
C VAL A 190 0.86 1.17 25.29
N ILE A 191 0.05 2.00 25.95
CA ILE A 191 -0.25 1.87 27.37
C ILE A 191 -0.94 0.53 27.67
N SER A 192 -1.90 0.12 26.85
CA SER A 192 -2.55 -1.20 26.98
C SER A 192 -1.55 -2.35 26.86
N GLY A 193 -0.59 -2.25 25.91
CA GLY A 193 0.50 -3.22 25.78
C GLY A 193 1.42 -3.27 27.00
N ILE A 194 1.73 -2.11 27.63
CA ILE A 194 2.48 -2.05 28.88
C ILE A 194 1.70 -2.74 30.01
N HIS A 195 0.41 -2.49 30.12
CA HIS A 195 -0.46 -3.13 31.12
C HIS A 195 -0.53 -4.65 30.93
N MET A 196 -0.53 -5.15 29.68
CA MET A 196 -0.42 -6.60 29.41
C MET A 196 0.93 -7.16 29.88
N LEU A 197 2.03 -6.46 29.60
CA LEU A 197 3.37 -6.86 30.01
C LEU A 197 3.52 -6.89 31.56
N MET A 198 2.93 -5.91 32.26
CA MET A 198 2.91 -5.87 33.72
C MET A 198 2.15 -7.05 34.33
N LYS A 199 1.01 -7.44 33.72
CA LYS A 199 0.22 -8.61 34.17
C LYS A 199 0.90 -9.95 33.90
N ASN A 200 1.60 -10.05 32.76
CA ASN A 200 2.29 -11.26 32.33
C ASN A 200 3.65 -10.90 31.70
N PRO A 201 4.75 -11.01 32.45
CA PRO A 201 6.10 -10.75 31.93
C PRO A 201 6.52 -11.65 30.76
N ASP A 202 5.90 -12.83 30.63
CA ASP A 202 6.19 -13.81 29.58
C ASP A 202 5.31 -13.65 28.33
N VAL A 203 4.49 -12.57 28.24
CA VAL A 203 3.65 -12.25 27.09
C VAL A 203 4.44 -12.32 25.78
N THR A 204 3.88 -12.95 24.76
CA THR A 204 4.53 -13.08 23.46
C THR A 204 4.32 -11.81 22.62
N THR A 205 5.13 -11.64 21.56
CA THR A 205 4.92 -10.52 20.61
C THR A 205 3.55 -10.63 19.91
N ALA A 206 3.06 -11.84 19.67
CA ALA A 206 1.75 -12.05 19.08
C ALA A 206 0.62 -11.53 19.99
N ASP A 207 0.70 -11.82 21.28
CA ASP A 207 -0.28 -11.31 22.27
C ASP A 207 -0.19 -9.78 22.37
N LEU A 208 1.02 -9.21 22.40
CA LEU A 208 1.21 -7.74 22.39
C LEU A 208 0.60 -7.08 21.17
N MET A 209 0.56 -7.76 20.03
CA MET A 209 -0.07 -7.24 18.80
C MET A 209 -1.60 -7.19 18.87
N GLU A 210 -2.23 -7.84 19.86
CA GLU A 210 -3.68 -7.62 20.11
C GLU A 210 -3.93 -6.23 20.69
N ALA A 211 -3.01 -5.73 21.54
CA ALA A 211 -3.10 -4.38 22.10
C ALA A 211 -2.46 -3.32 21.20
N ILE A 212 -1.34 -3.64 20.53
CA ILE A 212 -0.57 -2.74 19.65
C ILE A 212 -0.54 -3.38 18.25
N PRO A 213 -1.62 -3.25 17.46
CA PRO A 213 -1.74 -3.98 16.19
C PRO A 213 -0.80 -3.47 15.09
N GLY A 214 -0.29 -2.24 15.23
CA GLY A 214 0.62 -1.63 14.25
C GLY A 214 0.93 -0.17 14.52
N PRO A 215 1.75 0.46 13.67
CA PRO A 215 2.04 1.90 13.76
C PRO A 215 0.79 2.74 13.55
N ASP A 216 0.82 3.96 14.09
CA ASP A 216 -0.24 4.95 13.95
C ASP A 216 0.39 6.30 13.55
N PHE A 217 0.36 6.59 12.25
CA PHE A 217 1.01 7.77 11.70
C PHE A 217 0.17 9.03 11.87
N PRO A 218 0.79 10.21 12.10
CA PRO A 218 0.07 11.47 12.26
C PRO A 218 -0.76 11.85 11.03
N THR A 219 -0.33 11.46 9.84
CA THR A 219 -1.01 11.72 8.57
C THR A 219 -2.07 10.68 8.19
N GLY A 220 -2.37 9.71 9.07
CA GLY A 220 -3.31 8.63 8.79
C GLY A 220 -2.77 7.63 7.78
N ALA A 221 -3.45 7.52 6.64
CA ALA A 221 -3.15 6.57 5.55
C ALA A 221 -3.39 5.10 5.91
N ILE A 222 -3.13 4.20 4.99
CA ILE A 222 -3.41 2.77 5.12
C ILE A 222 -2.10 2.00 5.19
N VAL A 223 -1.93 1.15 6.20
CA VAL A 223 -0.83 0.17 6.27
C VAL A 223 -1.30 -1.15 5.67
N MET A 224 -0.56 -1.63 4.67
CA MET A 224 -0.87 -2.86 3.95
C MET A 224 -0.08 -4.04 4.52
N GLY A 225 -0.79 -5.09 4.94
CA GLY A 225 -0.20 -6.36 5.38
C GLY A 225 0.33 -6.36 6.83
N LYS A 226 0.05 -7.43 7.57
CA LYS A 226 0.48 -7.60 8.97
C LYS A 226 1.83 -8.31 9.13
N SER A 227 2.29 -9.05 8.12
CA SER A 227 3.53 -9.84 8.18
C SER A 227 4.77 -8.98 8.43
N GLY A 228 4.86 -7.83 7.74
CA GLY A 228 5.95 -6.86 7.93
C GLY A 228 5.99 -6.23 9.32
N ILE A 229 4.82 -5.90 9.89
CA ILE A 229 4.68 -5.39 11.26
C ILE A 229 5.15 -6.44 12.26
N ARG A 230 4.66 -7.68 12.13
CA ARG A 230 5.03 -8.79 13.02
C ARG A 230 6.54 -9.01 13.02
N LYS A 231 7.15 -9.11 11.83
CA LYS A 231 8.59 -9.25 11.69
C LYS A 231 9.36 -8.11 12.37
N ALA A 232 8.89 -6.86 12.19
CA ALA A 232 9.50 -5.68 12.81
C ALA A 232 9.41 -5.73 14.33
N TYR A 233 8.28 -6.11 14.90
CA TYR A 233 8.05 -6.19 16.34
C TYR A 233 8.84 -7.33 17.00
N GLU A 234 9.04 -8.45 16.29
CA GLU A 234 9.84 -9.57 16.76
C GLU A 234 11.35 -9.29 16.71
N THR A 235 11.83 -8.70 15.61
CA THR A 235 13.28 -8.61 15.32
C THR A 235 13.86 -7.19 15.42
N GLY A 236 13.02 -6.17 15.55
CA GLY A 236 13.42 -4.77 15.45
C GLY A 236 13.63 -4.27 14.01
N LYS A 237 13.46 -5.13 13.00
CA LYS A 237 13.62 -4.79 11.58
C LYS A 237 12.47 -5.36 10.74
N GLY A 238 11.92 -4.55 9.87
CA GLY A 238 10.84 -4.95 8.96
C GLY A 238 10.53 -3.86 7.96
N THR A 239 9.59 -4.14 7.06
CA THR A 239 9.11 -3.16 6.08
C THR A 239 7.61 -3.32 5.94
N VAL A 240 6.90 -2.21 5.91
CA VAL A 240 5.46 -2.16 5.62
C VAL A 240 5.21 -1.24 4.43
N THR A 241 4.16 -1.50 3.70
CA THR A 241 3.70 -0.63 2.62
C THR A 241 2.65 0.33 3.17
N LEU A 242 2.85 1.62 2.91
CA LEU A 242 1.90 2.69 3.20
C LEU A 242 1.21 3.11 1.91
N ARG A 243 -0.10 3.24 1.95
CA ARG A 243 -0.91 3.67 0.80
C ARG A 243 -1.79 4.85 1.20
N ALA A 244 -1.91 5.84 0.32
CA ALA A 244 -2.82 6.96 0.47
C ALA A 244 -4.26 6.47 0.64
N LYS A 245 -5.05 7.16 1.45
CA LYS A 245 -6.50 6.91 1.57
C LYS A 245 -7.22 7.68 0.49
N VAL A 246 -7.94 6.95 -0.34
CA VAL A 246 -8.51 7.47 -1.58
C VAL A 246 -9.96 7.00 -1.69
N GLU A 247 -10.80 7.87 -2.25
CA GLU A 247 -12.18 7.59 -2.64
C GLU A 247 -12.34 7.86 -4.14
N ILE A 248 -13.16 7.08 -4.82
CA ILE A 248 -13.51 7.31 -6.22
C ILE A 248 -14.95 7.81 -6.25
N ASP A 249 -15.12 9.08 -6.60
CA ASP A 249 -16.41 9.74 -6.71
C ASP A 249 -16.92 9.69 -8.16
N GLU A 250 -18.16 9.26 -8.34
CA GLU A 250 -18.85 9.36 -9.62
C GLU A 250 -19.67 10.67 -9.69
N GLN A 251 -19.34 11.51 -10.64
CA GLN A 251 -20.06 12.75 -10.87
C GLN A 251 -21.33 12.51 -11.68
N ALA A 252 -22.35 13.37 -11.50
CA ALA A 252 -23.65 13.28 -12.20
C ALA A 252 -23.54 13.26 -13.75
N ASN A 253 -22.40 13.63 -14.30
CA ASN A 253 -22.12 13.63 -15.74
C ASN A 253 -21.41 12.34 -16.23
N GLY A 254 -21.29 11.31 -15.39
CA GLY A 254 -20.59 10.06 -15.69
C GLY A 254 -19.06 10.17 -15.72
N LYS A 255 -18.46 11.27 -15.23
CA LYS A 255 -17.02 11.39 -15.02
C LYS A 255 -16.66 10.83 -13.64
N GLN A 256 -15.57 10.14 -13.56
CA GLN A 256 -14.99 9.68 -12.29
C GLN A 256 -13.91 10.65 -11.82
N GLN A 257 -13.83 10.83 -10.52
CA GLN A 257 -12.83 11.66 -9.84
C GLN A 257 -12.19 10.85 -8.72
N ILE A 258 -10.88 10.84 -8.68
CA ILE A 258 -10.11 10.23 -7.58
C ILE A 258 -9.86 11.33 -6.56
N VAL A 259 -10.34 11.14 -5.33
CA VAL A 259 -10.19 12.06 -4.22
C VAL A 259 -9.24 11.48 -3.19
N VAL A 260 -8.13 12.16 -2.93
CA VAL A 260 -7.11 11.75 -1.94
C VAL A 260 -7.34 12.51 -0.65
N HIS A 261 -7.65 11.81 0.43
CA HIS A 261 -7.93 12.37 1.77
C HIS A 261 -6.72 12.32 2.69
N GLU A 262 -5.87 11.28 2.56
CA GLU A 262 -4.72 11.09 3.43
C GLU A 262 -3.52 10.61 2.61
N LEU A 263 -2.32 11.08 2.96
CA LEU A 263 -1.06 10.71 2.31
C LEU A 263 -0.18 9.86 3.23
N PRO A 264 0.66 8.99 2.65
CA PRO A 264 1.66 8.27 3.42
C PRO A 264 2.58 9.21 4.19
N TYR A 265 2.97 8.77 5.39
CA TYR A 265 3.82 9.55 6.28
C TYR A 265 5.12 10.02 5.61
N MET A 266 5.50 11.28 5.84
CA MET A 266 6.65 11.97 5.26
C MET A 266 6.58 12.25 3.75
N VAL A 267 5.45 12.07 3.10
CA VAL A 267 5.24 12.46 1.70
C VAL A 267 4.91 13.95 1.63
N ASN A 268 5.60 14.66 0.74
CA ASN A 268 5.34 16.05 0.43
C ASN A 268 4.20 16.15 -0.59
N LYS A 269 3.09 16.82 -0.21
CA LYS A 269 1.87 16.92 -1.03
C LYS A 269 2.11 17.67 -2.35
N ALA A 270 2.75 18.83 -2.31
CA ALA A 270 2.98 19.65 -3.50
C ALA A 270 3.85 18.90 -4.55
N ARG A 271 4.95 18.26 -4.12
CA ARG A 271 5.79 17.44 -5.01
C ARG A 271 5.06 16.23 -5.57
N LEU A 272 4.17 15.64 -4.80
CA LEU A 272 3.32 14.55 -5.29
C LEU A 272 2.41 15.02 -6.42
N ILE A 273 1.72 16.15 -6.23
CA ILE A 273 0.86 16.77 -7.23
C ILE A 273 1.63 17.12 -8.51
N GLU A 274 2.79 17.76 -8.37
CA GLU A 274 3.70 18.04 -9.49
C GLU A 274 4.08 16.77 -10.26
N ARG A 275 4.43 15.69 -9.53
CA ARG A 275 4.79 14.41 -10.13
C ARG A 275 3.64 13.77 -10.88
N ILE A 276 2.42 13.81 -10.35
CA ILE A 276 1.22 13.31 -11.03
C ILE A 276 0.99 14.10 -12.33
N ALA A 277 1.07 15.43 -12.27
CA ALA A 277 0.92 16.30 -13.44
C ALA A 277 2.01 16.06 -14.50
N GLU A 278 3.24 15.77 -14.10
CA GLU A 278 4.33 15.38 -15.02
C GLU A 278 4.02 14.06 -15.73
N LEU A 279 3.62 13.02 -14.99
CA LEU A 279 3.30 11.70 -15.54
C LEU A 279 2.12 11.76 -16.53
N ALA A 280 1.12 12.62 -16.26
CA ALA A 280 0.02 12.88 -17.17
C ALA A 280 0.48 13.59 -18.45
N ARG A 281 1.34 14.62 -18.35
CA ARG A 281 1.92 15.32 -19.51
C ARG A 281 2.83 14.44 -20.36
N GLU A 282 3.61 13.58 -19.73
CA GLU A 282 4.50 12.60 -20.37
C GLU A 282 3.72 11.41 -20.97
N LYS A 283 2.40 11.36 -20.80
CA LYS A 283 1.53 10.24 -21.19
C LYS A 283 1.96 8.88 -20.62
N LYS A 284 2.60 8.88 -19.47
CA LYS A 284 2.92 7.65 -18.71
C LYS A 284 1.72 7.14 -17.92
N ILE A 285 0.82 8.05 -17.54
CA ILE A 285 -0.52 7.74 -17.03
C ILE A 285 -1.49 8.46 -17.94
N GLU A 286 -2.24 7.70 -18.71
CA GLU A 286 -3.30 8.21 -19.56
C GLU A 286 -4.61 8.38 -18.77
N GLY A 287 -5.52 9.22 -19.28
CA GLY A 287 -6.84 9.40 -18.69
C GLY A 287 -6.96 10.50 -17.63
N ILE A 288 -5.87 11.09 -17.12
CA ILE A 288 -5.92 12.24 -16.21
C ILE A 288 -6.19 13.51 -17.02
N THR A 289 -7.24 14.26 -16.66
CA THR A 289 -7.60 15.53 -17.31
C THR A 289 -7.20 16.75 -16.49
N ASP A 290 -7.27 16.68 -15.17
CA ASP A 290 -6.88 17.77 -14.27
C ASP A 290 -6.46 17.23 -12.89
N VAL A 291 -5.62 17.97 -12.18
CA VAL A 291 -5.18 17.67 -10.81
C VAL A 291 -5.26 18.96 -10.01
N LYS A 292 -6.05 18.97 -8.94
CA LYS A 292 -6.27 20.14 -8.09
C LYS A 292 -5.98 19.83 -6.64
N ASP A 293 -5.47 20.82 -5.94
CA ASP A 293 -5.38 20.84 -4.49
C ASP A 293 -6.55 21.67 -3.94
N GLU A 294 -7.51 21.01 -3.34
CA GLU A 294 -8.70 21.61 -2.73
C GLU A 294 -8.62 21.53 -1.20
N SER A 295 -7.42 21.27 -0.65
CA SER A 295 -7.21 21.18 0.79
C SER A 295 -7.53 22.50 1.47
N ASP A 296 -8.27 22.44 2.58
CA ASP A 296 -8.68 23.60 3.38
C ASP A 296 -8.58 23.32 4.89
N ARG A 297 -9.33 24.05 5.71
CA ARG A 297 -9.36 23.91 7.17
C ARG A 297 -10.08 22.64 7.63
N GLU A 298 -10.89 22.03 6.77
CA GLU A 298 -11.62 20.79 7.08
C GLU A 298 -10.75 19.57 6.85
N GLY A 299 -9.69 19.68 6.04
CA GLY A 299 -8.73 18.60 5.82
C GLY A 299 -8.03 18.63 4.47
N MET A 300 -7.27 17.59 4.23
CA MET A 300 -6.60 17.37 2.95
C MET A 300 -7.61 16.85 1.91
N ARG A 301 -7.63 17.49 0.73
CA ARG A 301 -8.42 17.07 -0.41
C ARG A 301 -7.65 17.35 -1.70
N VAL A 302 -7.07 16.32 -2.29
CA VAL A 302 -6.45 16.41 -3.61
C VAL A 302 -7.35 15.66 -4.59
N THR A 303 -7.80 16.34 -5.64
CA THR A 303 -8.71 15.79 -6.64
C THR A 303 -8.01 15.56 -7.97
N ILE A 304 -8.23 14.39 -8.55
CA ILE A 304 -7.68 13.97 -9.85
C ILE A 304 -8.86 13.61 -10.74
N ASP A 305 -9.12 14.45 -11.73
CA ASP A 305 -10.22 14.26 -12.66
C ASP A 305 -9.82 13.25 -13.74
N VAL A 306 -10.65 12.20 -13.91
CA VAL A 306 -10.42 11.14 -14.89
C VAL A 306 -11.32 11.32 -16.11
N ARG A 307 -10.82 11.01 -17.29
CA ARG A 307 -11.53 11.01 -18.56
C ARG A 307 -12.61 9.91 -18.56
N ARG A 308 -13.76 10.13 -19.21
CA ARG A 308 -14.90 9.20 -19.20
C ARG A 308 -14.63 7.80 -19.76
N ASP A 309 -13.71 7.71 -20.71
CA ASP A 309 -13.33 6.50 -21.43
C ASP A 309 -12.23 5.68 -20.75
N VAL A 310 -11.85 6.05 -19.53
CA VAL A 310 -10.78 5.39 -18.77
C VAL A 310 -11.26 5.06 -17.36
N SER A 311 -11.02 3.86 -16.91
CA SER A 311 -11.35 3.42 -15.55
C SER A 311 -10.50 4.13 -14.50
N ALA A 312 -11.14 4.78 -13.52
CA ALA A 312 -10.44 5.43 -12.42
C ALA A 312 -9.61 4.44 -11.58
N SER A 313 -10.03 3.17 -11.49
CA SER A 313 -9.29 2.13 -10.75
C SER A 313 -7.94 1.82 -11.41
N VAL A 314 -7.88 1.77 -12.75
CA VAL A 314 -6.63 1.57 -13.51
C VAL A 314 -5.70 2.76 -13.33
N VAL A 315 -6.24 3.99 -13.42
CA VAL A 315 -5.46 5.23 -13.16
C VAL A 315 -4.91 5.22 -11.75
N LEU A 316 -5.72 4.84 -10.76
CA LEU A 316 -5.33 4.77 -9.36
C LEU A 316 -4.21 3.74 -9.13
N ASN A 317 -4.28 2.56 -9.74
CA ASN A 317 -3.23 1.54 -9.65
C ASN A 317 -1.91 2.04 -10.26
N ASN A 318 -1.98 2.75 -11.40
CA ASN A 318 -0.82 3.39 -12.00
C ASN A 318 -0.23 4.49 -11.08
N LEU A 319 -1.08 5.28 -10.42
CA LEU A 319 -0.64 6.28 -9.44
C LEU A 319 0.08 5.63 -8.25
N TYR A 320 -0.44 4.53 -7.72
CA TYR A 320 0.24 3.76 -6.65
C TYR A 320 1.59 3.20 -7.10
N LYS A 321 1.73 2.74 -8.34
CA LYS A 321 2.97 2.17 -8.88
C LYS A 321 4.03 3.23 -9.20
N LEU A 322 3.63 4.39 -9.72
CA LEU A 322 4.53 5.39 -10.30
C LEU A 322 4.76 6.62 -9.43
N THR A 323 4.04 6.74 -8.30
CA THR A 323 4.11 7.91 -7.42
C THR A 323 4.24 7.52 -5.94
N LEU A 324 4.43 8.53 -5.08
CA LEU A 324 4.47 8.35 -3.63
C LEU A 324 3.08 8.21 -2.98
N MET A 325 2.01 8.03 -3.75
CA MET A 325 0.70 7.61 -3.20
C MET A 325 0.78 6.21 -2.57
N GLN A 326 1.76 5.41 -2.97
CA GLN A 326 2.18 4.21 -2.25
C GLN A 326 3.69 4.26 -2.03
N THR A 327 4.12 4.00 -0.81
CA THR A 327 5.55 3.96 -0.44
C THR A 327 5.80 2.87 0.60
N THR A 328 7.06 2.60 0.88
CA THR A 328 7.44 1.65 1.93
C THR A 328 8.03 2.37 3.13
N PHE A 329 7.65 1.95 4.33
CA PHE A 329 8.28 2.37 5.58
C PHE A 329 9.13 1.23 6.14
N GLY A 330 10.44 1.44 6.20
CA GLY A 330 11.38 0.46 6.75
C GLY A 330 11.56 0.67 8.26
N PHE A 331 11.21 -0.32 9.07
CA PHE A 331 11.50 -0.32 10.51
C PHE A 331 12.97 -0.60 10.76
N ASN A 332 13.59 0.19 11.62
CA ASN A 332 14.86 -0.10 12.25
C ASN A 332 14.82 0.45 13.68
N MET A 333 14.40 -0.41 14.61
CA MET A 333 14.13 -0.04 16.00
C MET A 333 15.42 0.02 16.81
N LEU A 334 16.35 0.89 16.38
CA LEU A 334 17.64 1.11 16.99
C LEU A 334 17.55 2.25 18.01
N ALA A 335 17.92 2.02 19.25
CA ALA A 335 17.97 3.02 20.31
C ALA A 335 19.20 2.83 21.20
N ILE A 336 19.53 3.86 21.99
CA ILE A 336 20.62 3.80 22.98
C ILE A 336 20.10 3.15 24.26
N VAL A 337 20.78 2.10 24.67
CA VAL A 337 20.55 1.38 25.94
C VAL A 337 21.84 1.42 26.76
N ASN A 338 21.84 2.13 27.88
CA ASN A 338 23.02 2.28 28.73
C ASN A 338 24.29 2.69 27.96
N GLY A 339 24.16 3.72 27.11
CA GLY A 339 25.26 4.26 26.30
C GLY A 339 25.67 3.43 25.07
N THR A 340 25.01 2.31 24.79
CA THR A 340 25.29 1.45 23.63
C THR A 340 24.09 1.38 22.68
N PRO A 341 24.30 1.48 21.34
CA PRO A 341 23.22 1.33 20.37
C PRO A 341 22.82 -0.16 20.26
N LYS A 342 21.49 -0.43 20.33
CA LYS A 342 20.93 -1.78 20.20
C LYS A 342 19.68 -1.74 19.33
N ILE A 343 19.50 -2.76 18.48
CA ILE A 343 18.25 -3.03 17.79
C ILE A 343 17.37 -3.81 18.76
N LEU A 344 16.15 -3.33 18.96
CA LEU A 344 15.24 -3.83 19.99
C LEU A 344 13.93 -4.33 19.37
N SER A 345 13.40 -5.42 19.93
CA SER A 345 12.02 -5.85 19.67
C SER A 345 11.02 -4.92 20.38
N LEU A 346 9.74 -4.97 19.99
CA LEU A 346 8.67 -4.24 20.67
C LEU A 346 8.65 -4.55 22.18
N LYS A 347 8.66 -5.83 22.54
CA LYS A 347 8.69 -6.27 23.95
C LYS A 347 9.86 -5.68 24.71
N GLN A 348 11.06 -5.68 24.12
CA GLN A 348 12.26 -5.13 24.78
C GLN A 348 12.14 -3.62 25.02
N ILE A 349 11.57 -2.85 24.08
CA ILE A 349 11.37 -1.41 24.27
C ILE A 349 10.42 -1.16 25.44
N LEU A 350 9.30 -1.90 25.51
CA LEU A 350 8.33 -1.80 26.61
C LEU A 350 8.97 -2.17 27.96
N GLN A 351 9.81 -3.20 27.99
CA GLN A 351 10.55 -3.62 29.18
C GLN A 351 11.54 -2.57 29.68
N TYR A 352 12.31 -1.94 28.77
CA TYR A 352 13.24 -0.87 29.15
C TYR A 352 12.52 0.36 29.64
N TYR A 353 11.38 0.69 29.04
CA TYR A 353 10.53 1.79 29.49
C TYR A 353 9.96 1.50 30.89
N LEU A 354 9.41 0.32 31.13
CA LEU A 354 8.86 -0.07 32.42
C LEU A 354 9.92 -0.02 33.52
N LYS A 355 11.10 -0.57 33.26
CA LYS A 355 12.25 -0.51 34.18
C LYS A 355 12.66 0.94 34.50
N HIS A 356 12.59 1.83 33.52
CA HIS A 356 12.86 3.25 33.75
C HIS A 356 11.81 3.88 34.68
N GLN A 357 10.52 3.55 34.49
CA GLN A 357 9.46 4.06 35.36
C GLN A 357 9.58 3.52 36.80
N GLU A 358 9.93 2.25 36.97
CA GLU A 358 10.23 1.68 38.29
C GLU A 358 11.34 2.48 39.01
N GLU A 359 12.40 2.82 38.31
CA GLU A 359 13.51 3.63 38.85
C GLU A 359 13.05 5.06 39.17
N VAL A 360 12.31 5.71 38.30
CA VAL A 360 11.78 7.06 38.50
C VAL A 360 10.87 7.12 39.75
N ILE A 361 9.96 6.16 39.90
CA ILE A 361 9.04 6.14 41.05
C ILE A 361 9.78 5.82 42.32
N ARG A 362 10.71 4.88 42.30
CA ARG A 362 11.57 4.56 43.46
C ARG A 362 12.32 5.80 43.94
N ARG A 363 13.05 6.47 43.06
CA ARG A 363 13.84 7.66 43.39
C ARG A 363 12.96 8.82 43.82
N ARG A 364 11.80 9.03 43.19
CA ARG A 364 10.80 10.03 43.62
C ARG A 364 10.33 9.72 45.05
N THR A 365 10.02 8.50 45.35
CA THR A 365 9.54 8.10 46.68
C THR A 365 10.64 8.23 47.75
N GLU A 366 11.89 7.88 47.43
CA GLU A 366 13.05 8.10 48.30
C GLU A 366 13.26 9.56 48.58
N PHE A 367 13.13 10.44 47.58
CA PHE A 367 13.22 11.89 47.74
C PHE A 367 12.11 12.41 48.65
N GLU A 368 10.85 12.03 48.40
CA GLU A 368 9.71 12.46 49.24
C GLU A 368 9.81 11.89 50.66
N LEU A 369 10.26 10.66 50.83
CA LEU A 369 10.53 10.05 52.14
C LEU A 369 11.60 10.83 52.91
N LYS A 370 12.72 11.15 52.24
CA LYS A 370 13.79 11.97 52.86
C LYS A 370 13.29 13.31 53.28
N LYS A 371 12.50 13.98 52.45
CA LYS A 371 11.88 15.27 52.76
C LYS A 371 10.86 15.18 53.86
N ALA A 372 10.01 14.13 53.88
CA ALA A 372 9.05 13.90 54.94
C ALA A 372 9.71 13.60 56.29
N LYS A 373 10.75 12.74 56.29
CA LYS A 373 11.55 12.48 57.53
C LYS A 373 12.21 13.72 58.06
N ALA A 374 12.79 14.58 57.19
CA ALA A 374 13.37 15.87 57.60
C ALA A 374 12.31 16.81 58.20
N ARG A 375 11.08 16.81 57.64
CA ARG A 375 9.97 17.62 58.15
C ARG A 375 9.43 17.07 59.46
N ALA A 376 9.23 15.76 59.57
CA ALA A 376 8.80 15.08 60.82
C ALA A 376 9.75 15.37 61.95
N HIS A 377 11.07 15.31 61.70
CA HIS A 377 12.11 15.62 62.67
C HIS A 377 11.98 17.07 63.23
N ILE A 378 11.71 18.05 62.36
CA ILE A 378 11.47 19.43 62.77
C ILE A 378 10.17 19.54 63.60
N LEU A 379 9.09 18.89 63.14
CA LEU A 379 7.79 18.91 63.82
C LEU A 379 7.86 18.26 65.19
N GLU A 380 8.64 17.20 65.39
CA GLU A 380 8.91 16.56 66.66
C GLU A 380 9.57 17.52 67.67
N GLY A 381 10.58 18.27 67.22
CA GLY A 381 11.19 19.33 68.05
C GLY A 381 10.19 20.45 68.40
N LEU A 382 9.34 20.83 67.43
CA LEU A 382 8.28 21.81 67.69
C LEU A 382 7.24 21.30 68.71
N ARG A 383 6.87 20.01 68.67
CA ARG A 383 5.98 19.38 69.68
C ARG A 383 6.57 19.48 71.08
N ILE A 384 7.86 19.06 71.25
CA ILE A 384 8.58 19.19 72.49
C ILE A 384 8.58 20.66 73.02
N ALA A 385 8.80 21.59 72.10
CA ALA A 385 8.78 23.01 72.43
C ALA A 385 7.42 23.53 72.90
N LEU A 386 6.32 23.09 72.26
CA LEU A 386 4.95 23.46 72.62
C LEU A 386 4.50 22.81 73.93
N ASP A 387 4.99 21.65 74.23
CA ASP A 387 4.75 20.97 75.53
C ASP A 387 5.48 21.64 76.67
N HIS A 388 6.62 22.29 76.47
CA HIS A 388 7.45 22.97 77.48
C HIS A 388 7.61 24.49 77.24
N ILE A 389 6.56 25.15 76.72
CA ILE A 389 6.61 26.44 76.09
C ILE A 389 7.15 27.53 77.01
N ASP A 390 6.68 27.54 78.27
CA ASP A 390 7.09 28.57 79.24
C ASP A 390 8.58 28.45 79.60
N ALA A 391 9.09 27.20 79.76
CA ALA A 391 10.49 26.97 80.06
C ALA A 391 11.39 27.34 78.87
N ILE A 392 10.97 27.08 77.67
CA ILE A 392 11.74 27.37 76.43
C ILE A 392 11.75 28.90 76.19
N ILE A 393 10.66 29.63 76.47
CA ILE A 393 10.64 31.08 76.42
C ILE A 393 11.62 31.68 77.45
N ASN A 394 11.67 31.08 78.62
CA ASN A 394 12.59 31.56 79.69
C ASN A 394 14.05 31.31 79.31
N ILE A 395 14.38 30.18 78.68
CA ILE A 395 15.72 29.88 78.13
C ILE A 395 16.10 30.92 77.09
N ILE A 396 15.22 31.16 76.14
CA ILE A 396 15.49 32.07 75.02
C ILE A 396 15.71 33.49 75.55
N ARG A 397 14.82 34.02 76.46
CA ARG A 397 14.97 35.28 77.06
C ARG A 397 16.15 35.49 77.96
N GLY A 398 16.55 34.41 78.67
CA GLY A 398 17.71 34.38 79.56
C GLY A 398 19.06 34.17 78.89
N SER A 399 19.11 33.95 77.58
CA SER A 399 20.32 33.77 76.84
C SER A 399 20.87 35.00 76.21
N GLN A 400 22.20 35.22 76.22
CA GLN A 400 22.86 36.43 75.75
C GLN A 400 22.97 36.50 74.21
N SER A 401 22.84 35.41 73.50
CA SER A 401 22.87 35.34 72.08
C SER A 401 22.02 34.17 71.56
N PRO A 402 21.59 34.19 70.31
CA PRO A 402 20.87 33.01 69.64
C PRO A 402 21.65 31.72 69.73
N ASP A 403 22.95 31.74 69.58
CA ASP A 403 23.82 30.54 69.65
C ASP A 403 23.81 29.92 71.04
N VAL A 404 23.93 30.77 72.15
CA VAL A 404 23.81 30.32 73.51
C VAL A 404 22.45 29.74 73.86
N ALA A 405 21.39 30.35 73.31
CA ALA A 405 20.02 29.83 73.45
C ALA A 405 19.90 28.46 72.77
N LYS A 406 20.45 28.33 71.59
CA LYS A 406 20.46 27.08 70.77
C LYS A 406 21.18 25.94 71.55
N ASP A 407 22.39 26.19 72.04
CA ASP A 407 23.14 25.23 72.78
C ASP A 407 22.42 24.78 74.06
N ARG A 408 21.76 25.70 74.75
CA ARG A 408 20.94 25.33 75.92
C ARG A 408 19.74 24.50 75.58
N LEU A 409 19.01 24.86 74.54
CA LEU A 409 17.88 24.05 74.04
C LEU A 409 18.28 22.66 73.61
N MET A 410 19.43 22.52 72.95
CA MET A 410 19.99 21.23 72.57
C MET A 410 20.35 20.36 73.79
N ASN A 411 20.98 20.95 74.79
CA ASN A 411 21.43 20.22 75.96
C ASN A 411 20.31 19.85 76.94
N GLU A 412 19.35 20.81 77.19
CA GLU A 412 18.26 20.62 78.16
C GLU A 412 17.16 19.71 77.66
N TYR A 413 16.83 19.75 76.36
CA TYR A 413 15.76 18.95 75.71
C TYR A 413 16.25 17.90 74.73
N GLN A 414 17.59 17.66 74.61
CA GLN A 414 18.20 16.75 73.70
C GLN A 414 17.79 16.93 72.26
N LEU A 415 17.63 18.18 71.85
CA LEU A 415 17.21 18.57 70.50
C LEU A 415 18.42 18.59 69.58
N SER A 416 18.16 18.25 68.27
CA SER A 416 19.19 18.40 67.24
C SER A 416 19.36 19.92 66.90
N ASP A 417 20.51 20.21 66.27
CA ASP A 417 20.81 21.58 65.80
C ASP A 417 19.68 22.15 64.93
N LYS A 418 19.11 21.36 64.02
CA LYS A 418 17.99 21.77 63.16
C LYS A 418 16.69 21.99 63.92
N GLN A 419 16.38 21.18 64.91
CA GLN A 419 15.22 21.34 65.77
C GLN A 419 15.34 22.59 66.63
N ALA A 420 16.48 22.80 67.27
CA ALA A 420 16.74 23.99 68.09
C ALA A 420 16.65 25.29 67.25
N GLN A 421 17.24 25.27 66.04
CA GLN A 421 17.11 26.42 65.11
C GLN A 421 15.66 26.69 64.70
N ALA A 422 14.88 25.65 64.39
CA ALA A 422 13.45 25.81 64.05
C ALA A 422 12.61 26.35 65.19
N ILE A 423 12.96 26.07 66.44
CA ILE A 423 12.32 26.62 67.62
C ILE A 423 12.65 28.12 67.76
N LEU A 424 13.93 28.49 67.57
CA LEU A 424 14.35 29.91 67.61
C LEU A 424 13.73 30.73 66.51
N ASP A 425 13.53 30.19 65.34
CA ASP A 425 12.88 30.86 64.20
C ASP A 425 11.36 30.87 64.29
N MET A 426 10.76 30.27 65.34
CA MET A 426 9.31 30.17 65.51
C MET A 426 8.70 31.54 65.81
N ARG A 427 7.70 31.94 65.04
CA ARG A 427 6.94 33.17 65.23
C ARG A 427 6.04 33.07 66.48
N LEU A 428 5.92 34.12 67.26
CA LEU A 428 5.08 34.16 68.48
C LEU A 428 3.61 33.80 68.29
N VAL A 429 3.08 33.97 67.04
CA VAL A 429 1.73 33.54 66.67
C VAL A 429 1.55 32.02 66.76
N ARG A 430 2.60 31.24 66.60
CA ARG A 430 2.57 29.77 66.68
C ARG A 430 2.46 29.20 68.09
N LEU A 431 2.49 30.07 69.09
CA LEU A 431 2.34 29.70 70.50
C LEU A 431 0.87 29.56 70.95
N THR A 432 -0.08 29.82 70.06
CA THR A 432 -1.52 29.70 70.38
C THR A 432 -1.99 28.27 70.38
N GLY A 433 -3.02 27.90 71.14
CA GLY A 433 -3.57 26.54 71.22
C GLY A 433 -4.02 26.00 69.86
N LEU A 434 -4.61 26.83 68.97
CA LEU A 434 -4.98 26.48 67.60
C LEU A 434 -3.79 26.08 66.72
N GLU A 435 -2.63 26.70 66.91
CA GLU A 435 -1.41 26.33 66.16
C GLU A 435 -0.78 25.03 66.72
N ARG A 436 -0.96 24.71 68.01
CA ARG A 436 -0.56 23.40 68.56
C ARG A 436 -1.30 22.27 67.87
N ASP A 437 -2.62 22.39 67.69
CA ASP A 437 -3.44 21.40 67.01
C ASP A 437 -3.02 21.25 65.52
N LYS A 438 -2.62 22.34 64.86
CA LYS A 438 -2.09 22.31 63.50
C LYS A 438 -0.76 21.55 63.41
N VAL A 439 0.18 21.76 64.33
CA VAL A 439 1.48 21.07 64.39
C VAL A 439 1.25 19.59 64.61
N GLU A 440 0.37 19.18 65.51
CA GLU A 440 0.04 17.77 65.77
C GLU A 440 -0.62 17.11 64.58
N ASN A 441 -1.57 17.77 63.91
CA ASN A 441 -2.21 17.29 62.71
C ASN A 441 -1.21 17.17 61.55
N GLU A 442 -0.28 18.14 61.39
CA GLU A 442 0.77 18.07 60.37
C GLU A 442 1.76 16.91 60.67
N TYR A 443 2.15 16.74 61.93
CA TYR A 443 3.01 15.63 62.33
C TYR A 443 2.36 14.27 62.05
N SER A 444 1.14 14.06 62.45
CA SER A 444 0.39 12.82 62.18
C SER A 444 0.25 12.52 60.71
N LYS A 445 -0.09 13.51 59.86
CA LYS A 445 -0.12 13.37 58.43
C LYS A 445 1.25 13.03 57.83
N THR A 446 2.30 13.68 58.30
CA THR A 446 3.68 13.46 57.87
C THR A 446 4.14 12.03 58.23
N MET A 447 3.82 11.53 59.44
CA MET A 447 4.13 10.18 59.89
C MET A 447 3.36 9.12 59.04
N ALA A 448 2.10 9.37 58.72
CA ALA A 448 1.32 8.51 57.84
C ALA A 448 1.92 8.46 56.43
N ALA A 449 2.36 9.62 55.89
CA ALA A 449 3.04 9.67 54.59
C ALA A 449 4.39 8.94 54.62
N ILE A 450 5.18 9.04 55.72
CA ILE A 450 6.44 8.27 55.87
C ILE A 450 6.16 6.76 55.82
N ALA A 451 5.16 6.30 56.58
CA ALA A 451 4.80 4.89 56.60
C ALA A 451 4.35 4.39 55.22
N ASP A 452 3.59 5.20 54.46
CA ASP A 452 3.18 4.88 53.09
C ASP A 452 4.37 4.82 52.12
N TYR A 453 5.30 5.81 52.18
CA TYR A 453 6.51 5.79 51.35
C TYR A 453 7.43 4.60 51.67
N GLU A 454 7.58 4.24 52.95
CA GLU A 454 8.35 3.05 53.32
C GLU A 454 7.68 1.78 52.86
N ASP A 455 6.35 1.68 52.89
CA ASP A 455 5.61 0.54 52.35
C ASP A 455 5.74 0.45 50.81
N ILE A 456 5.70 1.58 50.08
CA ILE A 456 5.95 1.62 48.65
C ILE A 456 7.31 1.11 48.27
N LEU A 457 8.35 1.56 49.01
CA LEU A 457 9.74 1.15 48.77
C LEU A 457 10.02 -0.32 49.12
N ALA A 458 9.29 -0.88 50.12
CA ALA A 458 9.43 -2.25 50.53
C ALA A 458 8.74 -3.28 49.62
N LYS A 459 7.72 -2.86 48.83
CA LYS A 459 6.86 -3.74 48.04
C LYS A 459 6.90 -3.34 46.55
N PRO A 460 7.57 -4.11 45.71
CA PRO A 460 7.59 -3.85 44.22
C PRO A 460 6.19 -3.73 43.63
N GLU A 461 5.22 -4.53 44.10
CA GLU A 461 3.84 -4.50 43.56
C GLU A 461 3.16 -3.15 43.80
N ARG A 462 3.58 -2.38 44.82
CA ARG A 462 3.08 -1.02 45.04
C ARG A 462 3.63 -0.05 44.01
N ILE A 463 4.87 -0.20 43.58
CA ILE A 463 5.49 0.59 42.52
C ILE A 463 4.74 0.28 41.19
N ASP A 464 4.53 -0.98 40.88
CA ASP A 464 3.81 -1.41 39.68
C ASP A 464 2.40 -0.85 39.66
N LYS A 465 1.69 -0.88 40.82
CA LYS A 465 0.35 -0.27 40.90
C LYS A 465 0.36 1.23 40.59
N ILE A 466 1.35 1.96 41.10
CA ILE A 466 1.51 3.39 40.83
C ILE A 466 1.77 3.64 39.34
N ILE A 467 2.65 2.84 38.71
CA ILE A 467 2.91 2.94 37.26
C ILE A 467 1.61 2.72 36.48
N TYR A 468 0.87 1.69 36.83
CA TYR A 468 -0.41 1.37 36.19
C TYR A 468 -1.42 2.53 36.27
N GLU A 469 -1.62 3.09 37.49
CA GLU A 469 -2.55 4.19 37.72
C GLU A 469 -2.13 5.48 37.02
N GLU A 470 -0.83 5.80 37.02
CA GLU A 470 -0.30 6.99 36.34
C GLU A 470 -0.38 6.87 34.81
N LEU A 471 -0.18 5.70 34.23
CA LEU A 471 -0.35 5.47 32.81
C LEU A 471 -1.84 5.54 32.40
N LEU A 472 -2.73 5.04 33.25
CA LEU A 472 -4.17 5.14 33.02
C LEU A 472 -4.65 6.61 33.01
N GLU A 473 -4.16 7.41 33.98
CA GLU A 473 -4.42 8.86 34.03
C GLU A 473 -3.98 9.57 32.72
N ILE A 474 -2.83 9.17 32.18
CA ILE A 474 -2.32 9.76 30.92
C ILE A 474 -3.15 9.31 29.73
N GLN A 475 -3.56 8.04 29.70
CA GLN A 475 -4.46 7.52 28.67
C GLN A 475 -5.81 8.24 28.66
N GLU A 476 -6.39 8.48 29.82
CA GLU A 476 -7.66 9.22 29.96
C GLU A 476 -7.55 10.68 29.52
N LYS A 477 -6.41 11.32 29.79
CA LYS A 477 -6.20 12.76 29.48
C LYS A 477 -5.81 13.03 28.02
N PHE A 478 -5.04 12.15 27.40
CA PHE A 478 -4.36 12.40 26.13
C PHE A 478 -4.62 11.33 25.08
N GLY A 479 -5.32 10.24 25.45
CA GLY A 479 -5.68 9.18 24.51
C GLY A 479 -6.66 9.69 23.46
N ASP A 480 -6.45 9.27 22.22
CA ASP A 480 -7.30 9.56 21.06
C ASP A 480 -7.46 8.29 20.19
N GLU A 481 -8.34 8.38 19.20
CA GLU A 481 -8.56 7.30 18.27
C GLU A 481 -7.37 7.10 17.31
N ARG A 482 -7.23 5.87 16.81
CA ARG A 482 -6.26 5.53 15.77
C ARG A 482 -6.57 6.30 14.48
N ARG A 483 -5.54 6.87 13.86
CA ARG A 483 -5.64 7.58 12.58
C ARG A 483 -5.35 6.64 11.40
N THR A 484 -4.33 5.80 11.52
CA THR A 484 -3.90 4.91 10.44
C THR A 484 -4.75 3.65 10.38
N GLU A 485 -5.29 3.34 9.21
CA GLU A 485 -6.05 2.12 8.95
C GLU A 485 -5.09 0.94 8.71
N LEU A 486 -5.42 -0.24 9.27
CA LEU A 486 -4.62 -1.47 9.10
C LEU A 486 -5.39 -2.47 8.26
N MET A 487 -4.97 -2.68 7.02
CA MET A 487 -5.57 -3.70 6.15
C MET A 487 -5.03 -5.09 6.46
N VAL A 488 -5.96 -6.03 6.69
CA VAL A 488 -5.67 -7.45 6.86
C VAL A 488 -5.60 -8.09 5.49
N GLY A 489 -4.40 -8.27 4.96
CA GLY A 489 -4.13 -8.91 3.66
C GLY A 489 -2.65 -8.78 3.34
N GLU A 490 -2.08 -9.74 2.61
CA GLU A 490 -0.77 -9.51 2.02
C GLU A 490 -0.91 -8.44 0.94
N VAL A 491 0.10 -7.59 0.81
CA VAL A 491 0.19 -6.68 -0.35
C VAL A 491 0.32 -7.56 -1.57
N LEU A 492 -0.79 -7.78 -2.27
CA LEU A 492 -0.71 -8.23 -3.64
C LEU A 492 0.10 -7.17 -4.38
N SER A 493 1.25 -7.56 -4.91
CA SER A 493 1.99 -6.68 -5.83
C SER A 493 0.99 -6.26 -6.90
N ILE A 494 0.91 -4.97 -7.19
CA ILE A 494 0.18 -4.52 -8.38
C ILE A 494 0.87 -5.19 -9.56
N GLU A 495 0.24 -6.21 -10.12
CA GLU A 495 0.75 -6.89 -11.28
C GLU A 495 0.57 -6.00 -12.52
N ASP A 496 1.29 -6.27 -13.59
CA ASP A 496 1.13 -5.46 -14.81
C ASP A 496 -0.30 -5.57 -15.36
N GLU A 497 -1.00 -6.65 -15.02
CA GLU A 497 -2.40 -6.91 -15.35
C GLU A 497 -3.37 -5.93 -14.66
N ASP A 498 -3.12 -5.56 -13.40
CA ASP A 498 -3.94 -4.59 -12.63
C ASP A 498 -3.88 -3.16 -13.20
N LEU A 499 -2.98 -2.91 -14.13
CA LEU A 499 -2.74 -1.61 -14.76
C LEU A 499 -3.38 -1.51 -16.16
N ILE A 500 -4.00 -2.58 -16.62
CA ILE A 500 -4.58 -2.71 -17.94
C ILE A 500 -6.09 -2.84 -17.78
N GLU A 501 -6.84 -2.07 -18.56
CA GLU A 501 -8.29 -2.15 -18.56
C GLU A 501 -8.75 -3.50 -19.11
N GLU A 502 -9.71 -4.13 -18.41
CA GLU A 502 -10.35 -5.34 -18.88
C GLU A 502 -11.38 -4.99 -19.95
N GLU A 503 -11.09 -5.29 -21.19
CA GLU A 503 -11.96 -5.05 -22.33
C GLU A 503 -12.04 -6.26 -23.26
N ASN A 504 -13.13 -6.39 -23.97
CA ASN A 504 -13.26 -7.40 -25.00
C ASN A 504 -12.55 -6.96 -26.28
N VAL A 505 -11.64 -7.79 -26.76
CA VAL A 505 -10.82 -7.52 -27.92
C VAL A 505 -10.92 -8.65 -28.95
N VAL A 506 -10.71 -8.30 -30.19
CA VAL A 506 -10.57 -9.26 -31.28
C VAL A 506 -9.09 -9.39 -31.63
N VAL A 507 -8.54 -10.56 -31.44
CA VAL A 507 -7.19 -10.91 -31.87
C VAL A 507 -7.27 -11.51 -33.27
N THR A 508 -6.50 -10.97 -34.20
CA THR A 508 -6.37 -11.48 -35.56
C THR A 508 -4.98 -11.99 -35.81
N LEU A 509 -4.87 -13.18 -36.42
CA LEU A 509 -3.61 -13.79 -36.82
C LEU A 509 -3.71 -14.21 -38.29
N THR A 510 -2.75 -13.78 -39.12
CA THR A 510 -2.69 -14.14 -40.52
C THR A 510 -1.93 -15.44 -40.77
N HIS A 511 -2.10 -16.02 -41.96
CA HIS A 511 -1.39 -17.23 -42.40
C HIS A 511 0.14 -17.05 -42.37
N ASN A 512 0.63 -15.87 -42.65
CA ASN A 512 2.07 -15.53 -42.59
C ASN A 512 2.54 -15.14 -41.19
N GLY A 513 1.66 -15.24 -40.17
CA GLY A 513 1.99 -15.03 -38.78
C GLY A 513 2.03 -13.57 -38.30
N TYR A 514 1.31 -12.65 -38.97
CA TYR A 514 1.12 -11.31 -38.46
C TYR A 514 -0.04 -11.30 -37.45
N ILE A 515 0.18 -10.71 -36.28
CA ILE A 515 -0.78 -10.66 -35.20
C ILE A 515 -1.05 -9.23 -34.74
N LYS A 516 -2.28 -8.95 -34.37
CA LYS A 516 -2.71 -7.70 -33.70
C LYS A 516 -3.95 -7.92 -32.86
N ARG A 517 -4.27 -6.98 -31.98
CA ARG A 517 -5.58 -6.89 -31.31
C ARG A 517 -6.30 -5.62 -31.70
N LEU A 518 -7.64 -5.63 -31.60
CA LEU A 518 -8.53 -4.49 -31.83
C LEU A 518 -9.68 -4.59 -30.82
N PRO A 519 -10.22 -3.44 -30.34
CA PRO A 519 -11.48 -3.43 -29.61
C PRO A 519 -12.64 -4.04 -30.41
N THR A 520 -13.56 -4.74 -29.76
CA THR A 520 -14.74 -5.32 -30.43
C THR A 520 -15.66 -4.25 -31.03
N SER A 521 -15.67 -3.04 -30.48
CA SER A 521 -16.40 -1.87 -30.97
C SER A 521 -16.07 -1.45 -32.40
N ASP A 522 -14.88 -1.81 -32.91
CA ASP A 522 -14.45 -1.49 -34.28
C ASP A 522 -15.17 -2.33 -35.37
N PHE A 523 -15.94 -3.35 -34.98
CA PHE A 523 -16.65 -4.26 -35.87
C PHE A 523 -18.17 -4.13 -35.73
N LYS A 524 -18.82 -3.41 -36.63
CA LYS A 524 -20.30 -3.26 -36.65
C LYS A 524 -20.98 -4.41 -37.40
N ALA A 525 -22.10 -4.87 -36.86
CA ALA A 525 -22.94 -5.88 -37.50
C ALA A 525 -23.45 -5.41 -38.87
N GLN A 526 -23.49 -6.26 -39.89
CA GLN A 526 -23.99 -5.99 -41.20
C GLN A 526 -25.14 -6.94 -41.63
N ASN A 527 -26.08 -6.44 -42.41
CA ASN A 527 -27.18 -7.21 -42.90
C ASN A 527 -26.72 -8.31 -43.92
N ARG A 528 -27.50 -9.38 -44.01
CA ARG A 528 -27.29 -10.50 -44.94
C ARG A 528 -27.10 -10.01 -46.37
N GLY A 529 -26.02 -10.43 -47.06
CA GLY A 529 -25.69 -10.01 -48.42
C GLY A 529 -24.90 -8.69 -48.54
N GLY A 530 -24.41 -8.12 -47.40
CA GLY A 530 -23.54 -6.94 -47.42
C GLY A 530 -22.19 -7.22 -48.10
N ARG A 531 -21.45 -6.15 -48.45
CA ARG A 531 -20.12 -6.26 -49.11
C ARG A 531 -18.94 -6.47 -48.16
N GLY A 532 -19.16 -6.43 -46.87
CA GLY A 532 -18.11 -6.54 -45.89
C GLY A 532 -17.20 -5.30 -45.80
N VAL A 533 -16.45 -5.24 -44.74
CA VAL A 533 -15.43 -4.21 -44.44
C VAL A 533 -14.05 -4.85 -44.37
N GLN A 534 -13.04 -4.16 -44.84
CA GLN A 534 -11.68 -4.63 -44.77
C GLN A 534 -11.21 -4.61 -43.30
N GLY A 535 -10.98 -5.78 -42.72
CA GLY A 535 -10.63 -5.94 -41.31
C GLY A 535 -9.13 -5.90 -41.03
N MET A 536 -8.30 -6.08 -42.04
CA MET A 536 -6.84 -6.02 -41.94
C MET A 536 -6.21 -5.74 -43.30
N GLY A 537 -5.14 -4.94 -43.31
CA GLY A 537 -4.27 -4.83 -44.49
C GLY A 537 -3.39 -6.07 -44.56
N VAL A 538 -3.62 -6.95 -45.56
CA VAL A 538 -2.82 -8.12 -45.79
C VAL A 538 -1.89 -7.92 -47.03
N HIS A 539 -0.81 -8.69 -47.12
CA HIS A 539 -0.02 -8.77 -48.35
C HIS A 539 -0.80 -9.53 -49.40
N ASP A 540 -0.47 -9.37 -50.69
CA ASP A 540 -1.19 -9.99 -51.80
C ASP A 540 -1.30 -11.54 -51.70
N ASP A 541 -0.37 -12.19 -50.95
CA ASP A 541 -0.31 -13.63 -50.72
C ASP A 541 -0.64 -14.02 -49.27
N ASP A 542 -1.23 -13.12 -48.42
CA ASP A 542 -1.55 -13.39 -47.03
C ASP A 542 -3.07 -13.26 -46.78
N PHE A 543 -3.60 -13.97 -45.78
CA PHE A 543 -5.01 -13.90 -45.36
C PHE A 543 -5.13 -14.14 -43.87
N ILE A 544 -6.23 -13.71 -43.26
CA ILE A 544 -6.50 -13.96 -41.84
C ILE A 544 -6.91 -15.42 -41.67
N GLU A 545 -6.10 -16.14 -40.92
CA GLU A 545 -6.32 -17.56 -40.62
C GLU A 545 -7.07 -17.77 -39.32
N HIS A 546 -6.76 -16.97 -38.27
CA HIS A 546 -7.43 -17.03 -36.99
C HIS A 546 -7.98 -15.67 -36.60
N LEU A 547 -9.21 -15.70 -36.06
CA LEU A 547 -9.86 -14.57 -35.42
C LEU A 547 -10.47 -15.10 -34.11
N LEU A 548 -10.14 -14.42 -33.02
CA LEU A 548 -10.47 -14.85 -31.67
C LEU A 548 -10.98 -13.63 -30.87
N THR A 549 -12.18 -13.76 -30.31
CA THR A 549 -12.69 -12.79 -29.31
C THR A 549 -12.29 -13.25 -27.93
N THR A 550 -11.71 -12.37 -27.13
CA THR A 550 -11.13 -12.66 -25.82
C THR A 550 -11.10 -11.41 -24.96
N SER A 551 -11.01 -11.55 -23.62
CA SER A 551 -10.69 -10.42 -22.75
C SER A 551 -9.19 -10.10 -22.81
N THR A 552 -8.82 -8.84 -22.63
CA THR A 552 -7.41 -8.42 -22.47
C THR A 552 -6.68 -9.23 -21.41
N HIS A 553 -7.35 -9.67 -20.35
CA HIS A 553 -6.79 -10.42 -19.23
C HIS A 553 -6.73 -11.93 -19.43
N ASP A 554 -7.30 -12.47 -20.49
CA ASP A 554 -7.28 -13.91 -20.78
C ASP A 554 -5.88 -14.40 -21.16
N GLU A 555 -5.62 -15.68 -20.85
CA GLU A 555 -4.42 -16.39 -21.30
C GLU A 555 -4.63 -17.00 -22.67
N LEU A 556 -3.78 -16.68 -23.61
CA LEU A 556 -3.78 -17.23 -24.95
C LEU A 556 -2.72 -18.34 -25.08
N LEU A 557 -3.17 -19.51 -25.51
CA LEU A 557 -2.32 -20.64 -25.85
C LEU A 557 -2.19 -20.76 -27.36
N PHE A 558 -0.98 -20.63 -27.87
CA PHE A 558 -0.64 -20.71 -29.27
C PHE A 558 -0.07 -22.09 -29.57
N PHE A 559 -0.77 -22.88 -30.36
CA PHE A 559 -0.35 -24.22 -30.77
C PHE A 559 0.26 -24.16 -32.16
N THR A 560 1.43 -24.80 -32.34
CA THR A 560 2.14 -24.77 -33.62
C THR A 560 1.91 -26.07 -34.42
N ASN A 561 2.16 -26.00 -35.73
CA ASN A 561 2.13 -27.16 -36.67
C ASN A 561 2.99 -28.32 -36.22
N VAL A 562 4.07 -28.08 -35.45
CA VAL A 562 4.97 -29.10 -34.90
C VAL A 562 4.51 -29.63 -33.54
N GLY A 563 3.32 -29.25 -33.05
CA GLY A 563 2.74 -29.72 -31.79
C GLY A 563 3.37 -29.14 -30.52
N LYS A 564 3.97 -27.96 -30.59
CA LYS A 564 4.35 -27.17 -29.42
C LYS A 564 3.23 -26.20 -29.04
N VAL A 565 3.27 -25.70 -27.78
CA VAL A 565 2.40 -24.69 -27.26
C VAL A 565 3.22 -23.57 -26.64
N TYR A 566 2.84 -22.33 -26.89
CA TYR A 566 3.34 -21.09 -26.26
C TYR A 566 2.20 -20.41 -25.52
N ARG A 567 2.53 -19.54 -24.55
CA ARG A 567 1.57 -18.83 -23.72
C ARG A 567 1.92 -17.36 -23.65
N MET A 568 0.91 -16.50 -23.76
CA MET A 568 0.98 -15.07 -23.45
C MET A 568 -0.38 -14.54 -23.04
N LYS A 569 -0.43 -13.38 -22.37
CA LYS A 569 -1.64 -12.65 -22.07
C LYS A 569 -2.13 -11.88 -23.31
N ALA A 570 -3.44 -11.73 -23.47
CA ALA A 570 -4.00 -11.02 -24.63
C ALA A 570 -3.57 -9.55 -24.69
N TYR A 571 -3.39 -8.88 -23.53
CA TYR A 571 -2.88 -7.50 -23.49
C TYR A 571 -1.42 -7.34 -23.97
N GLU A 572 -0.62 -8.40 -24.00
CA GLU A 572 0.76 -8.36 -24.51
C GLU A 572 0.79 -8.22 -26.04
N ILE A 573 -0.35 -8.50 -26.73
CA ILE A 573 -0.48 -8.28 -28.16
C ILE A 573 -0.73 -6.80 -28.41
N PRO A 574 0.10 -6.12 -29.22
CA PRO A 574 -0.07 -4.69 -29.47
C PRO A 574 -1.39 -4.38 -30.19
N GLU A 575 -2.01 -3.27 -29.78
CA GLU A 575 -3.20 -2.72 -30.41
C GLU A 575 -2.82 -1.97 -31.68
N TYR A 576 -3.55 -2.23 -32.76
CA TYR A 576 -3.36 -1.57 -34.04
C TYR A 576 -4.72 -1.21 -34.66
N GLY A 577 -4.75 -0.12 -35.40
CA GLY A 577 -5.95 0.25 -36.14
C GLY A 577 -6.38 -0.82 -37.15
N ARG A 578 -7.66 -0.78 -37.55
CA ARG A 578 -8.31 -1.79 -38.39
C ARG A 578 -7.56 -2.13 -39.68
N THR A 579 -7.00 -1.16 -40.39
CA THR A 579 -6.27 -1.33 -41.65
C THR A 579 -4.78 -1.68 -41.51
N ALA A 580 -4.24 -1.65 -40.31
CA ALA A 580 -2.83 -1.97 -40.05
C ALA A 580 -2.57 -3.48 -40.15
N LYS A 581 -1.34 -3.85 -40.54
CA LYS A 581 -0.92 -5.26 -40.73
C LYS A 581 -0.57 -5.98 -39.41
N GLY A 582 -0.46 -5.26 -38.30
CA GLY A 582 0.06 -5.84 -37.06
C GLY A 582 1.57 -6.10 -37.10
N ILE A 583 2.03 -6.97 -36.19
CA ILE A 583 3.45 -7.36 -36.07
C ILE A 583 3.64 -8.86 -36.27
N PRO A 584 4.80 -9.34 -36.76
CA PRO A 584 5.08 -10.77 -36.82
C PRO A 584 5.05 -11.39 -35.42
N VAL A 585 4.35 -12.48 -35.25
CA VAL A 585 4.21 -13.20 -33.97
C VAL A 585 5.55 -13.70 -33.43
N ILE A 586 6.52 -13.94 -34.30
CA ILE A 586 7.90 -14.28 -33.94
C ILE A 586 8.60 -13.17 -33.09
N ASN A 587 8.11 -11.93 -33.14
CA ASN A 587 8.60 -10.84 -32.30
C ASN A 587 8.04 -10.90 -30.86
N LEU A 588 6.96 -11.65 -30.67
CA LEU A 588 6.31 -11.81 -29.36
C LEU A 588 6.62 -13.16 -28.73
N LEU A 589 6.67 -14.22 -29.53
CA LEU A 589 6.91 -15.59 -29.09
C LEU A 589 8.24 -16.10 -29.64
N ASP A 590 8.99 -16.88 -28.88
CA ASP A 590 10.26 -17.49 -29.27
C ASP A 590 10.02 -18.74 -30.18
N ILE A 591 9.44 -18.48 -31.36
CA ILE A 591 9.05 -19.46 -32.33
C ILE A 591 10.20 -19.64 -33.33
N SER A 592 10.52 -20.91 -33.69
CA SER A 592 11.51 -21.22 -34.73
C SER A 592 11.01 -20.84 -36.13
N ALA A 593 11.91 -20.58 -37.08
CA ALA A 593 11.54 -20.17 -38.44
C ALA A 593 10.65 -21.16 -39.19
N ASP A 594 10.72 -22.45 -38.85
CA ASP A 594 9.95 -23.52 -39.48
C ASP A 594 8.61 -23.80 -38.78
N GLU A 595 8.32 -23.11 -37.66
CA GLU A 595 7.08 -23.27 -36.91
C GLU A 595 6.04 -22.26 -37.34
N LYS A 596 4.80 -22.76 -37.59
CA LYS A 596 3.62 -21.90 -37.83
C LYS A 596 2.58 -22.12 -36.76
N ILE A 597 1.90 -21.07 -36.34
CA ILE A 597 0.77 -21.17 -35.44
C ILE A 597 -0.41 -21.73 -36.21
N GLN A 598 -1.00 -22.79 -35.68
CA GLN A 598 -2.13 -23.50 -36.30
C GLN A 598 -3.43 -23.22 -35.51
N THR A 599 -3.35 -23.02 -34.23
CA THR A 599 -4.53 -22.81 -33.39
C THR A 599 -4.19 -21.90 -32.24
N VAL A 600 -5.09 -20.99 -31.96
CA VAL A 600 -5.03 -20.12 -30.76
C VAL A 600 -6.26 -20.41 -29.92
N ILE A 601 -6.06 -20.64 -28.62
CA ILE A 601 -7.14 -20.87 -27.66
C ILE A 601 -7.02 -19.86 -26.55
N ASN A 602 -8.15 -19.27 -26.14
CA ASN A 602 -8.23 -18.52 -24.90
C ASN A 602 -8.56 -19.43 -23.71
N ILE A 603 -7.94 -19.17 -22.59
CA ILE A 603 -8.32 -19.72 -21.29
C ILE A 603 -8.77 -18.51 -20.44
N PRO A 604 -10.08 -18.40 -20.15
CA PRO A 604 -10.60 -17.30 -19.33
C PRO A 604 -9.93 -17.24 -17.95
N ALA A 605 -9.56 -16.03 -17.51
CA ALA A 605 -8.83 -15.82 -16.27
C ALA A 605 -9.60 -16.35 -15.04
N ASP A 606 -10.94 -16.28 -15.04
CA ASP A 606 -11.81 -16.75 -13.98
C ASP A 606 -11.84 -18.28 -13.83
N LYS A 607 -11.51 -19.03 -14.89
CA LYS A 607 -11.57 -20.50 -14.90
C LYS A 607 -10.26 -21.18 -14.50
N VAL A 608 -9.16 -20.46 -14.43
CA VAL A 608 -7.86 -21.00 -13.96
C VAL A 608 -7.91 -21.34 -12.46
N GLN A 609 -8.84 -20.75 -11.70
CA GLN A 609 -8.97 -20.88 -10.22
C GLN A 609 -10.06 -21.84 -9.76
N THR A 610 -10.84 -22.47 -10.65
CA THR A 610 -11.91 -23.38 -10.24
C THR A 610 -11.43 -24.83 -10.14
N ASP A 611 -11.83 -25.52 -9.07
CA ASP A 611 -11.48 -26.92 -8.72
C ASP A 611 -11.97 -28.01 -9.72
N LYS A 612 -12.49 -27.64 -10.88
CA LYS A 612 -12.92 -28.59 -11.90
C LYS A 612 -11.76 -28.93 -12.84
N GLU A 613 -11.49 -30.21 -13.00
CA GLU A 613 -10.51 -30.68 -14.01
C GLU A 613 -10.95 -30.24 -15.41
N MET A 614 -10.13 -29.39 -16.03
CA MET A 614 -10.28 -28.98 -17.42
C MET A 614 -9.30 -29.76 -18.31
N TYR A 615 -9.74 -30.03 -19.50
CA TYR A 615 -8.96 -30.80 -20.50
C TYR A 615 -8.83 -30.01 -21.80
N LEU A 616 -7.69 -30.22 -22.48
CA LEU A 616 -7.48 -29.77 -23.85
C LEU A 616 -7.69 -30.98 -24.76
N PHE A 617 -8.63 -30.84 -25.69
CA PHE A 617 -9.00 -31.85 -26.66
C PHE A 617 -8.40 -31.50 -28.02
N PHE A 618 -7.39 -32.23 -28.44
CA PHE A 618 -6.62 -32.01 -29.68
C PHE A 618 -7.22 -32.76 -30.85
N ILE A 619 -7.31 -32.14 -32.02
CA ILE A 619 -7.82 -32.73 -33.25
C ILE A 619 -6.83 -32.44 -34.37
N THR A 620 -6.41 -33.50 -35.10
CA THR A 620 -5.46 -33.35 -36.21
C THR A 620 -6.17 -33.44 -37.55
N ARG A 621 -5.50 -32.95 -38.60
CA ARG A 621 -5.99 -32.96 -39.98
C ARG A 621 -6.32 -34.37 -40.51
N GLN A 622 -5.56 -35.37 -40.08
CA GLN A 622 -5.83 -36.77 -40.41
C GLN A 622 -6.84 -37.48 -39.49
N GLY A 623 -7.54 -36.71 -38.63
CA GLY A 623 -8.61 -37.21 -37.78
C GLY A 623 -8.13 -37.98 -36.55
N THR A 624 -6.89 -37.77 -36.10
CA THR A 624 -6.40 -38.23 -34.81
C THR A 624 -6.86 -37.26 -33.72
N VAL A 625 -7.26 -37.79 -32.55
CA VAL A 625 -7.72 -36.99 -31.39
C VAL A 625 -6.97 -37.40 -30.13
N LYS A 626 -6.85 -36.48 -29.22
CA LYS A 626 -6.16 -36.64 -27.93
C LYS A 626 -6.78 -35.75 -26.89
N ARG A 627 -6.89 -36.22 -25.65
CA ARG A 627 -7.33 -35.39 -24.49
C ARG A 627 -6.21 -35.34 -23.44
N THR A 628 -5.91 -34.16 -22.93
CA THR A 628 -4.85 -33.91 -21.93
C THR A 628 -5.36 -32.91 -20.90
N SER A 629 -5.11 -33.14 -19.59
CA SER A 629 -5.46 -32.16 -18.52
C SER A 629 -4.72 -30.83 -18.72
N VAL A 630 -5.43 -29.72 -18.48
CA VAL A 630 -4.84 -28.36 -18.52
C VAL A 630 -3.71 -28.22 -17.51
N SER A 631 -3.78 -28.92 -16.38
CA SER A 631 -2.75 -28.94 -15.34
C SER A 631 -1.36 -29.36 -15.85
N GLU A 632 -1.30 -30.15 -16.91
CA GLU A 632 -0.05 -30.53 -17.59
C GLU A 632 0.66 -29.37 -18.30
N PHE A 633 -0.04 -28.21 -18.46
CA PHE A 633 0.42 -26.99 -19.14
C PHE A 633 0.68 -25.82 -18.21
N GLY A 634 0.65 -26.02 -16.89
CA GLY A 634 0.82 -24.95 -15.87
C GLY A 634 2.13 -24.17 -15.97
N ASN A 635 3.21 -24.75 -16.48
CA ASN A 635 4.52 -24.13 -16.64
C ASN A 635 5.02 -24.19 -18.10
N ILE A 636 4.62 -23.22 -18.90
CA ILE A 636 5.11 -23.06 -20.28
C ILE A 636 6.25 -22.03 -20.28
N ARG A 637 7.44 -22.45 -20.67
CA ARG A 637 8.61 -21.58 -20.80
C ARG A 637 8.53 -20.76 -22.09
N LYS A 638 9.26 -19.66 -22.19
CA LYS A 638 9.30 -18.79 -23.40
C LYS A 638 9.64 -19.52 -24.69
N ASN A 639 10.45 -20.59 -24.62
CA ASN A 639 10.83 -21.44 -25.78
C ASN A 639 9.78 -22.49 -26.14
N GLY A 640 8.56 -22.38 -25.57
CA GLY A 640 7.46 -23.31 -25.83
C GLY A 640 7.58 -24.65 -25.11
N LEU A 641 6.49 -25.41 -25.16
CA LEU A 641 6.36 -26.73 -24.54
C LEU A 641 5.73 -27.72 -25.52
N LYS A 642 6.23 -28.96 -25.58
CA LYS A 642 5.64 -29.99 -26.44
C LYS A 642 4.25 -30.37 -25.93
N ALA A 643 3.21 -30.20 -26.78
CA ALA A 643 1.81 -30.44 -26.46
C ALA A 643 1.29 -31.79 -27.01
N ILE A 644 1.72 -32.21 -28.19
CA ILE A 644 1.33 -33.46 -28.83
C ILE A 644 2.50 -33.99 -29.69
N THR A 645 2.59 -35.30 -29.87
CA THR A 645 3.47 -35.91 -30.88
C THR A 645 2.66 -36.23 -32.13
N LEU A 646 2.88 -35.46 -33.18
CA LEU A 646 2.23 -35.67 -34.47
C LEU A 646 2.83 -36.89 -35.21
N ARG A 647 2.02 -37.56 -36.04
CA ARG A 647 2.48 -38.61 -36.99
C ARG A 647 3.04 -37.93 -38.23
N ASP A 648 3.81 -38.70 -39.03
CA ASP A 648 4.38 -38.20 -40.27
C ASP A 648 3.28 -37.68 -41.22
N GLY A 649 3.40 -36.42 -41.65
CA GLY A 649 2.47 -35.77 -42.57
C GLY A 649 1.12 -35.37 -41.94
N ASP A 650 0.97 -35.38 -40.62
CA ASP A 650 -0.23 -34.89 -39.93
C ASP A 650 0.02 -33.50 -39.33
N GLU A 651 -1.04 -32.72 -39.19
CA GLU A 651 -1.03 -31.37 -38.67
C GLU A 651 -2.09 -31.23 -37.62
N LEU A 652 -1.84 -30.38 -36.62
CA LEU A 652 -2.84 -29.99 -35.63
C LEU A 652 -3.83 -29.00 -36.27
N ILE A 653 -5.14 -29.28 -36.20
CA ILE A 653 -6.18 -28.39 -36.78
C ILE A 653 -6.86 -27.57 -35.72
N ASN A 654 -7.21 -28.20 -34.61
CA ASN A 654 -7.97 -27.51 -33.58
C ASN A 654 -7.66 -28.09 -32.19
N VAL A 655 -7.86 -27.24 -31.17
CA VAL A 655 -7.80 -27.64 -29.77
C VAL A 655 -9.03 -27.04 -29.07
N LEU A 656 -9.77 -27.86 -28.33
CA LEU A 656 -10.96 -27.44 -27.59
C LEU A 656 -10.72 -27.56 -26.07
N ALA A 657 -11.21 -26.61 -25.31
CA ALA A 657 -11.24 -26.72 -23.85
C ALA A 657 -12.51 -27.49 -23.43
N THR A 658 -12.37 -28.55 -22.66
CA THR A 658 -13.47 -29.42 -22.21
C THR A 658 -13.41 -29.71 -20.71
N ASP A 659 -14.52 -30.19 -20.14
CA ASP A 659 -14.71 -30.40 -18.70
C ASP A 659 -15.18 -31.78 -18.29
N ASP A 660 -14.88 -32.80 -19.08
CA ASP A 660 -15.30 -34.20 -18.90
C ASP A 660 -16.82 -34.45 -19.03
N SER A 661 -17.55 -33.51 -19.63
CA SER A 661 -19.01 -33.63 -19.80
C SER A 661 -19.48 -33.39 -21.25
N LYS A 662 -18.56 -33.14 -22.17
CA LYS A 662 -18.87 -32.61 -23.50
C LYS A 662 -18.94 -33.67 -24.58
N ASN A 663 -19.82 -33.45 -25.55
CA ASN A 663 -19.81 -34.18 -26.82
C ASN A 663 -19.02 -33.37 -27.86
N ILE A 664 -18.22 -34.02 -28.64
CA ILE A 664 -17.39 -33.43 -29.67
C ILE A 664 -17.94 -33.77 -31.06
N ILE A 665 -18.08 -32.73 -31.90
CA ILE A 665 -18.36 -32.90 -33.33
C ILE A 665 -17.14 -32.55 -34.15
N ILE A 666 -16.80 -33.35 -35.14
CA ILE A 666 -15.69 -33.17 -36.09
C ILE A 666 -16.26 -33.17 -37.50
N GLY A 667 -15.99 -32.11 -38.26
CA GLY A 667 -16.43 -31.94 -39.65
C GLY A 667 -15.28 -32.11 -40.65
N THR A 668 -15.60 -32.63 -41.86
CA THR A 668 -14.63 -32.83 -42.93
C THR A 668 -14.94 -31.98 -44.15
N HIS A 669 -13.91 -31.71 -44.93
CA HIS A 669 -13.95 -30.93 -46.18
C HIS A 669 -14.97 -31.45 -47.19
N GLN A 670 -15.11 -32.79 -47.31
CA GLN A 670 -16.12 -33.42 -48.19
C GLN A 670 -17.53 -33.47 -47.58
N GLY A 671 -17.82 -32.70 -46.51
CA GLY A 671 -19.19 -32.53 -46.01
C GLY A 671 -19.70 -33.66 -45.13
N TYR A 672 -18.85 -34.35 -44.40
CA TYR A 672 -19.22 -35.37 -43.41
C TYR A 672 -18.89 -34.90 -42.01
N ALA A 673 -19.62 -35.40 -41.00
CA ALA A 673 -19.32 -35.13 -39.60
C ALA A 673 -19.49 -36.39 -38.71
N VAL A 674 -18.72 -36.50 -37.67
CA VAL A 674 -18.85 -37.49 -36.60
C VAL A 674 -19.01 -36.78 -35.25
N SER A 675 -19.88 -37.31 -34.42
CA SER A 675 -20.07 -36.84 -33.04
C SER A 675 -19.95 -38.01 -32.05
N PHE A 676 -19.22 -37.78 -30.97
CA PHE A 676 -18.96 -38.76 -29.90
C PHE A 676 -18.71 -38.08 -28.56
N ASP A 677 -18.87 -38.83 -27.45
CA ASP A 677 -18.57 -38.35 -26.11
C ASP A 677 -17.04 -38.21 -25.93
N GLU A 678 -16.58 -37.10 -25.33
CA GLU A 678 -15.16 -36.92 -25.04
C GLU A 678 -14.56 -38.01 -24.15
N LYS A 679 -15.40 -38.68 -23.29
CA LYS A 679 -15.00 -39.80 -22.45
C LYS A 679 -14.57 -41.07 -23.25
N ASP A 680 -14.95 -41.18 -24.52
CA ASP A 680 -14.43 -42.20 -25.41
C ASP A 680 -12.91 -42.07 -25.60
N ILE A 681 -12.33 -40.94 -25.21
CA ILE A 681 -10.90 -40.64 -25.25
C ILE A 681 -10.39 -40.51 -23.81
N ARG A 682 -9.62 -41.52 -23.37
CA ARG A 682 -8.95 -41.44 -22.07
C ARG A 682 -7.97 -40.23 -22.01
N SER A 683 -7.81 -39.61 -20.86
CA SER A 683 -6.78 -38.62 -20.67
C SER A 683 -5.38 -39.20 -20.91
N MET A 684 -4.52 -38.47 -21.60
CA MET A 684 -3.18 -38.88 -22.01
C MET A 684 -2.19 -37.73 -21.66
N GLY A 685 -0.95 -38.14 -21.36
CA GLY A 685 0.12 -37.17 -21.13
C GLY A 685 0.48 -36.37 -22.40
N ARG A 686 1.14 -35.21 -22.20
CA ARG A 686 1.47 -34.25 -23.28
C ARG A 686 2.12 -34.85 -24.52
N SER A 687 3.08 -35.76 -24.34
CA SER A 687 3.86 -36.33 -25.42
C SER A 687 3.15 -37.48 -26.18
N ALA A 688 1.91 -37.85 -25.83
CA ALA A 688 1.17 -38.90 -26.52
C ALA A 688 0.75 -38.45 -27.93
N ALA A 689 0.69 -39.42 -28.88
CA ALA A 689 0.29 -39.15 -30.26
C ALA A 689 -1.25 -39.18 -30.48
N GLY A 690 -2.04 -39.64 -29.50
CA GLY A 690 -3.51 -39.72 -29.61
C GLY A 690 -4.00 -41.02 -30.29
N VAL A 691 -5.33 -41.00 -30.49
CA VAL A 691 -6.07 -42.15 -31.06
C VAL A 691 -6.96 -41.69 -32.22
N ARG A 692 -7.48 -42.63 -33.03
CA ARG A 692 -8.35 -42.28 -34.16
C ARG A 692 -9.71 -41.75 -33.69
N GLY A 693 -10.07 -40.52 -34.08
CA GLY A 693 -11.36 -39.88 -33.85
C GLY A 693 -12.36 -40.14 -34.97
N ILE A 694 -11.96 -39.96 -36.21
CA ILE A 694 -12.77 -40.19 -37.42
C ILE A 694 -11.97 -41.05 -38.44
N ARG A 695 -12.68 -41.83 -39.25
CA ARG A 695 -12.11 -42.54 -40.43
C ARG A 695 -12.44 -41.72 -41.66
N LEU A 696 -11.45 -41.02 -42.18
CA LEU A 696 -11.54 -40.17 -43.37
C LEU A 696 -11.74 -41.04 -44.63
N ARG A 697 -12.37 -40.46 -45.65
CA ARG A 697 -12.46 -40.96 -47.02
C ARG A 697 -11.22 -40.56 -47.80
N ASP A 698 -11.11 -41.12 -49.05
CA ASP A 698 -9.99 -40.76 -49.90
C ASP A 698 -10.03 -39.26 -50.24
N ASN A 699 -8.89 -38.60 -50.10
CA ASN A 699 -8.71 -37.17 -50.34
C ASN A 699 -9.58 -36.26 -49.45
N ASP A 700 -10.03 -36.75 -48.28
CA ASP A 700 -10.77 -35.97 -47.29
C ASP A 700 -9.87 -35.60 -46.09
N TYR A 701 -10.17 -34.49 -45.42
CA TYR A 701 -9.45 -34.02 -44.22
C TYR A 701 -10.41 -33.30 -43.29
N VAL A 702 -10.02 -33.17 -42.04
CA VAL A 702 -10.78 -32.41 -41.02
C VAL A 702 -10.61 -30.92 -41.29
N ILE A 703 -11.76 -30.17 -41.24
CA ILE A 703 -11.80 -28.72 -41.46
C ILE A 703 -12.21 -27.93 -40.19
N GLY A 704 -12.76 -28.60 -39.18
CA GLY A 704 -13.20 -27.98 -37.97
C GLY A 704 -13.80 -28.97 -36.99
N SER A 705 -13.91 -28.52 -35.76
CA SER A 705 -14.52 -29.24 -34.66
C SER A 705 -15.11 -28.31 -33.66
N ALA A 706 -16.13 -28.76 -32.91
CA ALA A 706 -16.76 -27.97 -31.87
C ALA A 706 -17.32 -28.85 -30.75
N ILE A 707 -17.70 -28.26 -29.63
CA ILE A 707 -18.45 -28.90 -28.58
C ILE A 707 -19.92 -28.90 -29.00
N LEU A 708 -20.56 -30.09 -28.99
CA LEU A 708 -21.95 -30.30 -29.39
C LEU A 708 -22.81 -30.38 -28.13
N GLU A 709 -23.56 -29.34 -27.82
CA GLU A 709 -24.55 -29.32 -26.73
C GLU A 709 -25.95 -29.69 -27.25
N PRO A 710 -26.83 -30.26 -26.41
CA PRO A 710 -28.15 -30.74 -26.85
C PRO A 710 -29.05 -29.68 -27.50
N GLU A 711 -28.97 -28.44 -27.02
CA GLU A 711 -29.79 -27.34 -27.51
C GLU A 711 -29.10 -26.48 -28.59
N SER A 712 -27.82 -26.74 -28.85
CA SER A 712 -27.06 -26.01 -29.86
C SER A 712 -27.43 -26.42 -31.28
N LYS A 713 -27.07 -25.59 -32.23
CA LYS A 713 -27.18 -25.88 -33.66
C LYS A 713 -25.78 -25.95 -34.27
N VAL A 714 -25.60 -26.86 -35.20
CA VAL A 714 -24.35 -26.96 -35.98
C VAL A 714 -24.44 -26.00 -37.17
N PHE A 715 -23.58 -24.99 -37.15
CA PHE A 715 -23.42 -24.06 -38.27
C PHE A 715 -22.28 -24.56 -39.19
N VAL A 716 -22.53 -24.55 -40.47
CA VAL A 716 -21.52 -24.87 -41.49
C VAL A 716 -21.52 -23.80 -42.57
N ILE A 717 -20.33 -23.51 -43.09
CA ILE A 717 -20.13 -22.63 -44.25
C ILE A 717 -19.21 -23.30 -45.26
N SER A 718 -19.51 -23.10 -46.54
CA SER A 718 -18.72 -23.61 -47.65
C SER A 718 -17.81 -22.53 -48.25
N GLU A 719 -16.79 -22.96 -49.03
CA GLU A 719 -15.84 -22.09 -49.70
C GLU A 719 -16.53 -21.02 -50.61
N ASN A 720 -17.67 -21.40 -51.23
CA ASN A 720 -18.43 -20.46 -52.07
C ASN A 720 -19.45 -19.59 -51.32
N GLY A 721 -19.35 -19.50 -49.97
CA GLY A 721 -20.14 -18.60 -49.13
C GLY A 721 -21.60 -19.04 -48.88
N TYR A 722 -21.90 -20.38 -49.03
CA TYR A 722 -23.20 -20.93 -48.64
C TYR A 722 -23.10 -21.52 -47.25
N GLY A 723 -24.08 -21.22 -46.40
CA GLY A 723 -24.09 -21.77 -45.04
C GLY A 723 -25.51 -22.05 -44.55
N LYS A 724 -25.59 -22.75 -43.43
CA LYS A 724 -26.84 -23.13 -42.78
C LYS A 724 -26.63 -23.50 -41.32
N GLN A 725 -27.74 -23.51 -40.58
CA GLN A 725 -27.81 -24.12 -39.28
C GLN A 725 -28.55 -25.48 -39.37
N THR A 726 -28.17 -26.45 -38.51
CA THR A 726 -28.83 -27.74 -38.37
C THR A 726 -28.89 -28.10 -36.90
N ALA A 727 -30.04 -28.55 -36.39
CA ALA A 727 -30.19 -28.93 -34.98
C ALA A 727 -29.21 -30.00 -34.55
N ALA A 728 -28.62 -29.87 -33.34
CA ALA A 728 -27.71 -30.86 -32.77
C ALA A 728 -28.30 -32.28 -32.72
N SER A 729 -29.63 -32.38 -32.53
CA SER A 729 -30.38 -33.65 -32.51
C SER A 729 -30.29 -34.46 -33.79
N GLU A 730 -29.97 -33.83 -34.92
CA GLU A 730 -29.72 -34.53 -36.19
C GLU A 730 -28.34 -35.26 -36.25
N TYR A 731 -27.46 -34.99 -35.28
CA TYR A 731 -26.12 -35.58 -35.17
C TYR A 731 -26.05 -36.60 -34.03
N PRO A 732 -26.39 -37.84 -34.26
CA PRO A 732 -26.43 -38.87 -33.22
C PRO A 732 -25.03 -39.10 -32.64
N ILE A 733 -24.93 -39.13 -31.33
CA ILE A 733 -23.70 -39.43 -30.60
C ILE A 733 -23.35 -40.90 -30.83
N LYS A 734 -22.22 -41.20 -31.43
CA LYS A 734 -21.72 -42.53 -31.72
C LYS A 734 -20.28 -42.65 -31.21
N GLY A 735 -19.80 -43.91 -31.05
CA GLY A 735 -18.41 -44.10 -30.65
C GLY A 735 -17.42 -43.55 -31.70
N ARG A 736 -16.22 -43.11 -31.22
CA ARG A 736 -15.13 -42.59 -32.06
C ARG A 736 -14.69 -43.53 -33.18
N GLY A 737 -14.03 -43.00 -34.23
CA GLY A 737 -13.42 -43.74 -35.30
C GLY A 737 -14.39 -44.22 -36.40
N GLY A 738 -15.64 -43.70 -36.39
CA GLY A 738 -16.62 -43.91 -37.46
C GLY A 738 -16.28 -43.18 -38.76
N LYS A 739 -16.98 -43.48 -39.88
CA LYS A 739 -16.83 -42.82 -41.20
C LYS A 739 -17.61 -41.49 -41.28
N GLY A 740 -18.30 -41.08 -40.22
CA GLY A 740 -19.16 -39.91 -40.20
C GLY A 740 -20.46 -40.02 -40.99
N ILE A 741 -21.33 -39.05 -40.81
CA ILE A 741 -22.63 -38.91 -41.51
C ILE A 741 -22.57 -37.64 -42.34
N LYS A 742 -23.41 -37.58 -43.41
CA LYS A 742 -23.44 -36.44 -44.30
C LYS A 742 -24.00 -35.22 -43.59
N THR A 743 -23.25 -34.10 -43.53
CA THR A 743 -23.66 -32.83 -42.89
C THR A 743 -24.06 -31.75 -43.91
N THR A 744 -23.54 -31.84 -45.15
CA THR A 744 -24.01 -31.00 -46.27
C THR A 744 -23.95 -31.76 -47.56
N ASN A 745 -24.74 -31.37 -48.57
CA ASN A 745 -24.65 -31.89 -49.91
C ASN A 745 -23.78 -30.95 -50.75
N ILE A 746 -22.56 -31.37 -51.03
CA ILE A 746 -21.59 -30.62 -51.85
C ILE A 746 -21.96 -30.69 -53.33
N THR A 747 -22.00 -29.58 -53.99
CA THR A 747 -22.20 -29.36 -55.41
C THR A 747 -21.26 -28.30 -55.93
N GLU A 748 -21.12 -28.12 -57.25
CA GLU A 748 -20.32 -27.06 -57.87
C GLU A 748 -20.79 -25.64 -57.42
N LYS A 749 -22.05 -25.52 -57.03
CA LYS A 749 -22.64 -24.23 -56.61
C LYS A 749 -22.16 -23.78 -55.27
N ASN A 750 -22.13 -24.66 -54.24
CA ASN A 750 -21.74 -24.32 -52.90
C ASN A 750 -20.29 -24.63 -52.60
N GLY A 751 -19.62 -25.51 -53.34
CA GLY A 751 -18.24 -25.91 -53.06
C GLY A 751 -18.10 -26.75 -51.79
N PRO A 752 -16.88 -27.22 -51.47
CA PRO A 752 -16.57 -27.96 -50.24
C PRO A 752 -16.76 -27.09 -49.01
N LEU A 753 -16.73 -27.69 -47.81
CA LEU A 753 -16.86 -26.95 -46.55
C LEU A 753 -15.56 -26.27 -46.20
N ALA A 754 -15.66 -24.98 -45.79
CA ALA A 754 -14.57 -24.17 -45.26
C ALA A 754 -14.56 -24.17 -43.73
N GLY A 755 -15.74 -24.33 -43.08
CA GLY A 755 -15.80 -24.27 -41.61
C GLY A 755 -17.02 -25.00 -41.04
N LEU A 756 -16.88 -25.46 -39.78
CA LEU A 756 -17.94 -26.00 -38.94
C LEU A 756 -17.76 -25.50 -37.49
N THR A 757 -18.85 -25.03 -36.88
CA THR A 757 -18.91 -24.68 -35.46
C THR A 757 -20.31 -24.93 -34.88
N THR A 758 -20.51 -24.80 -33.60
CA THR A 758 -21.82 -24.83 -32.93
C THR A 758 -22.23 -23.44 -32.49
N VAL A 759 -23.55 -23.15 -32.53
CA VAL A 759 -24.16 -21.85 -32.18
C VAL A 759 -25.41 -22.06 -31.33
N ASN A 760 -25.73 -21.06 -30.46
CA ASN A 760 -26.89 -21.16 -29.53
C ASN A 760 -28.05 -20.21 -29.89
N GLY A 761 -27.86 -19.30 -30.85
CA GLY A 761 -28.91 -18.45 -31.40
C GLY A 761 -28.76 -16.94 -31.09
N ASP A 762 -27.99 -16.58 -30.09
CA ASP A 762 -27.80 -15.19 -29.68
C ASP A 762 -26.45 -14.61 -30.15
N GLU A 763 -25.58 -15.44 -30.72
CA GLU A 763 -24.26 -15.03 -31.17
C GLU A 763 -24.29 -14.43 -32.58
N ASP A 764 -23.26 -13.64 -32.86
CA ASP A 764 -22.93 -13.20 -34.22
C ASP A 764 -21.84 -14.08 -34.81
N ILE A 765 -21.86 -14.24 -36.15
CA ILE A 765 -20.80 -14.92 -36.88
C ILE A 765 -20.02 -13.91 -37.71
N MET A 766 -18.71 -13.98 -37.55
CA MET A 766 -17.78 -13.26 -38.42
C MET A 766 -17.14 -14.26 -39.41
N VAL A 767 -17.24 -13.94 -40.67
CA VAL A 767 -16.68 -14.75 -41.76
C VAL A 767 -15.66 -13.93 -42.52
N ILE A 768 -14.53 -14.57 -42.86
CA ILE A 768 -13.38 -13.93 -43.46
C ILE A 768 -13.04 -14.66 -44.76
N THR A 769 -12.75 -13.88 -45.83
CA THR A 769 -12.31 -14.39 -47.13
C THR A 769 -10.79 -14.41 -47.21
N ASP A 770 -10.25 -15.17 -48.18
CA ASP A 770 -8.83 -15.25 -48.54
C ASP A 770 -8.21 -13.86 -48.89
N LYS A 771 -9.05 -12.87 -49.28
CA LYS A 771 -8.62 -11.51 -49.57
C LYS A 771 -8.81 -10.55 -48.38
N GLY A 772 -9.04 -11.05 -47.19
CA GLY A 772 -9.16 -10.25 -45.96
C GLY A 772 -10.46 -9.46 -45.84
N VAL A 773 -11.50 -9.75 -46.63
CA VAL A 773 -12.82 -9.16 -46.48
C VAL A 773 -13.57 -9.86 -45.35
N MET A 774 -14.06 -9.09 -44.38
CA MET A 774 -14.81 -9.59 -43.24
C MET A 774 -16.26 -9.19 -43.30
N ILE A 775 -17.17 -10.07 -42.94
CA ILE A 775 -18.61 -9.85 -42.80
C ILE A 775 -19.07 -10.40 -41.46
N ARG A 776 -19.77 -9.59 -40.68
CA ARG A 776 -20.45 -9.98 -39.46
C ARG A 776 -21.95 -10.01 -39.68
N PHE A 777 -22.63 -11.04 -39.25
CA PHE A 777 -24.09 -11.16 -39.30
C PHE A 777 -24.61 -11.91 -38.08
N LYS A 778 -25.85 -11.63 -37.70
CA LYS A 778 -26.53 -12.31 -36.61
C LYS A 778 -26.85 -13.75 -37.03
N ILE A 779 -26.58 -14.70 -36.14
CA ILE A 779 -26.85 -16.14 -36.43
C ILE A 779 -28.37 -16.38 -36.61
N SER A 780 -29.23 -15.59 -35.97
CA SER A 780 -30.69 -15.61 -36.14
C SER A 780 -31.17 -15.42 -37.60
N ASP A 781 -30.35 -14.73 -38.43
CA ASP A 781 -30.67 -14.47 -39.83
C ASP A 781 -30.35 -15.67 -40.71
N VAL A 782 -29.69 -16.70 -40.21
CA VAL A 782 -29.31 -17.89 -40.96
C VAL A 782 -30.41 -18.95 -40.88
N SER A 783 -30.89 -19.44 -41.98
CA SER A 783 -31.97 -20.43 -42.04
C SER A 783 -31.55 -21.75 -41.42
N GLU A 784 -32.39 -22.31 -40.53
CA GLU A 784 -32.27 -23.68 -40.03
C GLU A 784 -32.79 -24.66 -41.10
N THR A 785 -32.00 -25.66 -41.46
CA THR A 785 -32.35 -26.64 -42.46
C THR A 785 -31.76 -28.02 -42.13
N GLY A 786 -32.36 -29.07 -42.67
CA GLY A 786 -31.90 -30.43 -42.44
C GLY A 786 -30.46 -30.67 -42.93
N ARG A 787 -29.83 -31.68 -42.33
CA ARG A 787 -28.42 -32.07 -42.48
C ARG A 787 -27.92 -32.18 -43.92
N ALA A 788 -28.70 -32.79 -44.84
CA ALA A 788 -28.28 -33.09 -46.21
C ALA A 788 -28.60 -31.95 -47.23
N THR A 789 -28.98 -30.76 -46.78
CA THR A 789 -29.28 -29.61 -47.66
C THR A 789 -28.03 -28.84 -48.09
N LEU A 790 -28.16 -27.99 -49.11
CA LEU A 790 -27.10 -27.13 -49.64
C LEU A 790 -26.80 -25.91 -48.79
N GLY A 791 -27.76 -25.50 -47.97
CA GLY A 791 -27.73 -24.19 -47.25
C GLY A 791 -28.18 -23.02 -48.14
N VAL A 792 -28.07 -21.80 -47.59
CA VAL A 792 -28.40 -20.52 -48.25
C VAL A 792 -27.13 -19.71 -48.47
N ARG A 793 -27.16 -18.81 -49.45
CA ARG A 793 -26.03 -17.90 -49.68
C ARG A 793 -25.99 -16.86 -48.54
N LEU A 794 -24.89 -16.84 -47.80
CA LEU A 794 -24.63 -15.90 -46.72
C LEU A 794 -23.78 -14.74 -47.17
N ILE A 795 -22.81 -15.01 -48.07
CA ILE A 795 -21.85 -14.03 -48.58
C ILE A 795 -21.92 -13.95 -50.09
N ASN A 796 -21.84 -12.72 -50.61
CA ASN A 796 -21.64 -12.48 -52.05
C ASN A 796 -20.13 -12.29 -52.29
N LEU A 797 -19.45 -13.35 -52.66
CA LEU A 797 -18.01 -13.31 -52.93
C LEU A 797 -17.71 -12.65 -54.25
N GLY A 798 -16.63 -11.84 -54.32
CA GLY A 798 -16.09 -11.33 -55.57
C GLY A 798 -15.51 -12.44 -56.46
N ALA A 799 -15.16 -12.15 -57.71
CA ALA A 799 -14.51 -13.07 -58.61
C ALA A 799 -13.19 -13.57 -57.97
N ASP A 800 -13.00 -14.88 -57.96
CA ASP A 800 -11.81 -15.56 -57.45
C ASP A 800 -11.52 -15.36 -55.97
N SER A 801 -12.58 -15.19 -55.13
CA SER A 801 -12.45 -15.17 -53.67
C SER A 801 -13.22 -16.32 -53.05
N ILE A 802 -12.67 -16.92 -52.02
CA ILE A 802 -13.25 -18.02 -51.24
C ILE A 802 -13.33 -17.66 -49.76
N VAL A 803 -14.25 -18.31 -49.03
CA VAL A 803 -14.28 -18.24 -47.57
C VAL A 803 -13.07 -18.99 -47.02
N SER A 804 -12.25 -18.32 -46.20
CA SER A 804 -11.05 -18.87 -45.60
C SER A 804 -11.34 -19.38 -44.19
N THR A 805 -11.97 -18.57 -43.31
CA THR A 805 -12.26 -18.95 -41.94
C THR A 805 -13.51 -18.26 -41.39
N MET A 806 -13.97 -18.74 -40.25
CA MET A 806 -15.08 -18.14 -39.50
C MET A 806 -14.86 -18.22 -37.99
N THR A 807 -15.47 -17.28 -37.26
CA THR A 807 -15.47 -17.33 -35.79
C THR A 807 -16.79 -16.80 -35.22
N LYS A 808 -17.11 -17.17 -33.97
CA LYS A 808 -18.21 -16.62 -33.21
C LYS A 808 -17.76 -15.33 -32.53
N VAL A 809 -18.65 -14.35 -32.46
CA VAL A 809 -18.50 -13.09 -31.69
C VAL A 809 -19.74 -12.88 -30.83
N GLU A 810 -19.54 -12.28 -29.67
CA GLU A 810 -20.67 -11.89 -28.80
C GLU A 810 -21.50 -10.79 -29.47
N PRO A 811 -22.83 -10.76 -29.24
CA PRO A 811 -23.70 -9.68 -29.74
C PRO A 811 -23.31 -8.34 -29.11
N GLU A 812 -23.47 -7.24 -29.86
CA GLU A 812 -23.36 -5.89 -29.33
C GLU A 812 -24.57 -5.60 -28.40
N ASP A 813 -24.33 -5.04 -27.22
CA ASP A 813 -25.41 -4.59 -26.32
C ASP A 813 -26.24 -3.48 -26.98
N GLU A 814 -27.55 -3.66 -27.07
CA GLU A 814 -28.50 -2.69 -27.71
C GLU A 814 -28.58 -1.35 -26.95
N ASN A 815 -27.97 -1.20 -25.78
CA ASN A 815 -27.97 0.04 -24.97
C ASN A 815 -27.06 1.15 -25.52
N ASP A 816 -26.13 0.84 -26.45
CA ASP A 816 -25.28 1.87 -27.08
C ASP A 816 -25.93 2.56 -28.29
N GLU A 817 -27.04 2.04 -28.82
CA GLU A 817 -27.75 2.68 -29.93
C GLU A 817 -28.67 3.87 -29.50
N GLU A 818 -29.21 3.89 -28.28
CA GLU A 818 -30.02 5.00 -27.79
C GLU A 818 -29.16 6.25 -27.46
N ALA A 819 -27.94 6.11 -27.03
CA ALA A 819 -27.07 7.27 -26.77
C ALA A 819 -26.55 7.98 -28.03
N THR A 820 -26.56 7.31 -29.20
CA THR A 820 -26.12 7.90 -30.46
C THR A 820 -27.29 8.53 -31.27
N GLN A 821 -28.54 8.16 -30.98
CA GLN A 821 -29.72 8.76 -31.62
C GLN A 821 -30.18 10.08 -30.97
N GLU A 822 -29.96 10.29 -29.68
CA GLU A 822 -30.23 11.58 -29.02
C GLU A 822 -29.28 12.70 -29.47
N VAL A 823 -28.02 12.39 -29.81
CA VAL A 823 -27.05 13.40 -30.31
C VAL A 823 -27.30 13.80 -31.78
N SER A 824 -27.94 12.93 -32.58
CA SER A 824 -28.24 13.24 -34.01
C SER A 824 -29.56 13.97 -34.23
N THR A 825 -30.45 14.04 -33.22
CA THR A 825 -31.73 14.75 -33.31
C THR A 825 -31.64 16.21 -32.83
N GLU A 826 -30.59 16.61 -32.10
CA GLU A 826 -30.40 18.01 -31.69
C GLU A 826 -29.62 18.88 -32.72
N ILE A 827 -29.09 18.32 -33.80
CA ILE A 827 -28.32 19.07 -34.82
C ILE A 827 -29.16 19.39 -36.08
N SER A 828 -30.43 18.97 -36.18
CA SER A 828 -31.31 19.26 -37.31
C SER A 828 -32.42 20.29 -37.03
N GLY A 829 -32.14 21.28 -36.19
CA GLY A 829 -32.98 22.42 -35.92
C GLY A 829 -32.38 23.70 -36.47
N ASP A 830 -32.80 24.06 -37.66
CA ASP A 830 -32.80 25.41 -38.27
C ASP A 830 -31.86 26.48 -37.69
N THR A 831 -30.69 26.65 -38.24
CA THR A 831 -29.94 27.89 -38.14
C THR A 831 -29.88 28.54 -39.53
N LYS A 832 -30.62 29.59 -39.66
CA LYS A 832 -30.66 30.41 -40.91
C LYS A 832 -29.31 31.08 -41.14
N GLU A 833 -28.84 31.07 -42.36
CA GLU A 833 -27.64 31.74 -42.90
C GLU A 833 -27.44 33.23 -42.51
N SER A 834 -28.38 33.84 -41.78
CA SER A 834 -28.36 35.27 -41.41
C SER A 834 -27.57 35.55 -40.09
N ASP A 835 -27.27 34.57 -39.28
CA ASP A 835 -26.60 34.80 -37.98
C ASP A 835 -25.09 34.60 -38.02
N VAL A 836 -24.57 33.86 -39.00
CA VAL A 836 -23.11 33.69 -39.21
C VAL A 836 -22.48 34.98 -39.81
N ALA A 837 -23.24 35.72 -40.62
CA ALA A 837 -22.78 37.00 -41.17
C ALA A 837 -22.69 38.14 -40.12
N ARG A 838 -23.48 38.05 -39.02
CA ARG A 838 -23.44 39.06 -37.93
C ARG A 838 -22.30 38.83 -36.92
N LEU A 839 -21.82 37.61 -36.77
CA LEU A 839 -20.68 37.28 -35.87
C LEU A 839 -19.33 37.56 -36.54
N LEU A 840 -19.23 37.54 -37.85
CA LEU A 840 -18.02 37.94 -38.60
C LEU A 840 -17.82 39.46 -38.70
N ASP A 841 -18.90 40.26 -38.65
CA ASP A 841 -18.82 41.72 -38.68
C ASP A 841 -18.51 42.35 -37.29
N ALA A 842 -18.75 41.60 -36.22
CA ALA A 842 -18.41 42.03 -34.86
C ALA A 842 -16.93 41.80 -34.48
N ALA A 843 -16.25 40.84 -35.13
CA ALA A 843 -14.84 40.51 -34.89
C ALA A 843 -13.84 41.41 -35.65
N GLN A 844 -14.31 42.31 -36.52
CA GLN A 844 -13.45 43.26 -37.30
C GLN A 844 -13.47 44.71 -36.76
N LYS A 845 -14.09 44.98 -35.62
CA LYS A 845 -14.20 46.34 -35.04
C LYS A 845 -13.44 46.55 -33.72
N ASP A 846 -12.68 45.57 -33.23
CA ASP A 846 -11.86 45.72 -32.03
C ASP A 846 -10.33 45.74 -32.31
N ASP A 847 -9.93 45.97 -33.57
CA ASP A 847 -8.52 46.23 -33.96
C ASP A 847 -8.43 47.55 -34.76
N GLU A 848 -8.82 48.69 -34.17
CA GLU A 848 -8.33 50.07 -34.46
C GLU A 848 -8.24 50.88 -33.17
#